data_13dc0ead7d39aa42a9c06dde5ab870aa
#
_entry.id   13dc0ead7d39aa42a9c06dde5ab870aa
#
_cell.length_a   1.000
_cell.length_b   1.000
_cell.length_c   1.000
_cell.angle_alpha   90.00
_cell.angle_beta   90.00
_cell.angle_gamma   90.00
#
_symmetry.space_group_name_H-M   'P 1'
#
loop_
_entity.id
_entity.type
_entity.pdbx_description
1 polymer ?
#
loop_
_entity_poly.entity_id
_entity_poly.type
_entity_poly.pdbx_seq_one_letter_code
_entity_poly.pdbx_strand_id
1 'polypeptide(L)'
;MHGTMHDMRTAARSLVRAPRFTAVALLTLSVAIAVNAAMFTFVTAVFLRPLPYASPEQLRDVNIDALEGRAFVAPRIRQVTGVLAPQGGVAPYTERGFVVSQTGPAAEGPPIFVPGAGADDRLFGVLGVIPALGRAFTAADIVPGAAPTVVLSDRFWRVSLASGPAVIGSTIRIEGREHLVIGIMAPRFAFPDFAEIWVAQPMADARFGETRVLFRGRAGNAETAAQALEAALGASGSEAHVRMTDLLPRGGALLAALLGAICFVLLIACSNVANLVLARGTGRRQEIALRAALGASRGALVRYLSMEGLLIALGASVLGTLGSVWMGDLIVAAIPSDGLPVWFEMQLDPSVLGYIGALTAITVLISAALPAFTVTRGRLATVMNEAGSRSTGDRSSTRLRASFVGAQVALAMVLITGAALLLRAFRSMNDVDPGYAADSVVELRARHAGLPGGDDFLRAALDRLSGVAGITAVAATAAGPAGRAVPTSDAERAVAPVTLAVSAGFFEALGLPLVAGEAFEPGREQVGVAVISESAADLMFGGASSAIGATFAFDGDSAELTWRVIGVARDRRRPSIGGRGIERQRYVYVPITAALAGEVQLLARVDRADPLSTASASMAALRDLDPDVVLRTPRMMGDVERDLAGNVRFFASVFTAFGAVALGLAALGIWGVVSYTVSRRTREIGLRIALGATPTRVVREVAVDMLRPATIGLACGSLGGIAMGRLLRGVLFAVGAADPASLVFVVLVFGGVTLLSAWLPARRAARIDPLAALRSG
;
A
#
# COMPACT_ATOMS: atom_id res chain seq x y z
N MET A 1 41.27 -23.76 14.99
CA MET A 1 41.16 -23.18 13.66
C MET A 1 41.45 -24.16 12.51
N HIS A 2 42.45 -25.07 12.59
CA HIS A 2 42.74 -26.03 11.50
C HIS A 2 41.58 -26.98 11.13
N GLY A 3 40.82 -27.47 12.11
CA GLY A 3 39.70 -28.37 11.86
C GLY A 3 38.52 -27.74 11.09
N THR A 4 38.19 -26.47 11.38
CA THR A 4 37.07 -25.76 10.70
C THR A 4 37.39 -25.43 9.25
N MET A 5 38.66 -25.09 8.94
CA MET A 5 39.05 -24.81 7.55
C MET A 5 39.11 -26.06 6.69
N HIS A 6 39.47 -27.20 7.29
CA HIS A 6 39.38 -28.51 6.61
C HIS A 6 37.94 -28.92 6.36
N ASP A 7 37.05 -28.77 7.35
CA ASP A 7 35.59 -29.07 7.21
C ASP A 7 34.98 -28.19 6.10
N MET A 8 35.34 -26.90 5.99
CA MET A 8 34.85 -25.98 4.99
C MET A 8 35.29 -26.36 3.56
N ARG A 9 36.57 -26.73 3.36
CA ARG A 9 37.10 -27.19 2.07
C ARG A 9 36.40 -28.50 1.62
N THR A 10 36.16 -29.41 2.58
CA THR A 10 35.51 -30.68 2.30
C THR A 10 34.04 -30.46 1.96
N ALA A 11 33.32 -29.58 2.66
CA ALA A 11 31.97 -29.17 2.37
C ALA A 11 31.84 -28.53 0.99
N ALA A 12 32.74 -27.59 0.64
CA ALA A 12 32.77 -26.97 -0.69
C ALA A 12 32.95 -27.97 -1.83
N ARG A 13 33.90 -28.93 -1.69
CA ARG A 13 34.09 -30.00 -2.67
C ARG A 13 32.86 -30.90 -2.81
N SER A 14 32.19 -31.17 -1.70
CA SER A 14 30.95 -31.94 -1.67
C SER A 14 29.80 -31.25 -2.44
N LEU A 15 29.68 -29.91 -2.32
CA LEU A 15 28.70 -29.12 -3.03
C LEU A 15 28.97 -29.08 -4.55
N VAL A 16 30.23 -28.91 -4.96
CA VAL A 16 30.63 -28.93 -6.36
C VAL A 16 30.36 -30.29 -7.01
N ARG A 17 30.53 -31.40 -6.30
CA ARG A 17 30.24 -32.76 -6.79
C ARG A 17 28.74 -33.07 -6.91
N ALA A 18 27.86 -32.22 -6.35
CA ALA A 18 26.41 -32.38 -6.42
C ALA A 18 25.71 -31.11 -6.97
N PRO A 19 25.98 -30.75 -8.26
CA PRO A 19 25.60 -29.43 -8.80
C PRO A 19 24.07 -29.23 -8.80
N ARG A 20 23.29 -30.25 -9.11
CA ARG A 20 21.81 -30.16 -9.09
C ARG A 20 21.22 -29.84 -7.72
N PHE A 21 21.73 -30.48 -6.68
CA PHE A 21 21.33 -30.20 -5.31
C PHE A 21 21.70 -28.78 -4.91
N THR A 22 22.95 -28.40 -5.15
CA THR A 22 23.48 -27.07 -4.80
C THR A 22 22.71 -25.97 -5.52
N ALA A 23 22.44 -26.11 -6.84
CA ALA A 23 21.68 -25.14 -7.61
C ALA A 23 20.24 -24.97 -7.09
N VAL A 24 19.54 -26.07 -6.82
CA VAL A 24 18.16 -26.01 -6.31
C VAL A 24 18.13 -25.37 -4.92
N ALA A 25 19.05 -25.74 -4.02
CA ALA A 25 19.12 -25.19 -2.69
C ALA A 25 19.49 -23.70 -2.70
N LEU A 26 20.49 -23.30 -3.50
CA LEU A 26 20.87 -21.89 -3.69
C LEU A 26 19.71 -21.09 -4.25
N LEU A 27 19.09 -21.53 -5.36
CA LEU A 27 17.99 -20.80 -5.99
C LEU A 27 16.80 -20.61 -5.03
N THR A 28 16.42 -21.69 -4.34
CA THR A 28 15.30 -21.67 -3.37
C THR A 28 15.53 -20.64 -2.27
N LEU A 29 16.73 -20.64 -1.67
CA LEU A 29 17.06 -19.72 -0.57
C LEU A 29 17.31 -18.30 -1.09
N SER A 30 17.97 -18.14 -2.25
CA SER A 30 18.23 -16.81 -2.82
C SER A 30 16.95 -16.08 -3.14
N VAL A 31 15.96 -16.73 -3.74
CA VAL A 31 14.64 -16.13 -4.03
C VAL A 31 13.93 -15.76 -2.73
N ALA A 32 13.94 -16.65 -1.74
CA ALA A 32 13.30 -16.35 -0.45
C ALA A 32 13.99 -15.19 0.26
N ILE A 33 15.33 -15.12 0.29
CA ILE A 33 16.07 -14.03 0.91
C ILE A 33 15.86 -12.73 0.15
N ALA A 34 15.86 -12.76 -1.20
CA ALA A 34 15.63 -11.57 -2.02
C ALA A 34 14.25 -10.94 -1.73
N VAL A 35 13.19 -11.74 -1.77
CA VAL A 35 11.82 -11.28 -1.49
C VAL A 35 11.69 -10.78 -0.05
N ASN A 36 12.28 -11.51 0.91
CA ASN A 36 12.27 -11.12 2.32
C ASN A 36 13.02 -9.80 2.55
N ALA A 37 14.23 -9.66 2.00
CA ALA A 37 15.05 -8.47 2.16
C ALA A 37 14.41 -7.23 1.51
N ALA A 38 13.90 -7.35 0.27
CA ALA A 38 13.20 -6.26 -0.41
C ALA A 38 11.96 -5.82 0.36
N MET A 39 11.15 -6.77 0.84
CA MET A 39 9.95 -6.46 1.61
C MET A 39 10.26 -5.90 2.99
N PHE A 40 11.31 -6.37 3.66
CA PHE A 40 11.77 -5.79 4.91
C PHE A 40 12.26 -4.35 4.71
N THR A 41 12.98 -4.09 3.62
CA THR A 41 13.38 -2.72 3.24
C THR A 41 12.15 -1.82 3.05
N PHE A 42 11.11 -2.31 2.36
CA PHE A 42 9.84 -1.60 2.21
C PHE A 42 9.16 -1.34 3.58
N VAL A 43 9.03 -2.38 4.39
CA VAL A 43 8.42 -2.27 5.74
C VAL A 43 9.21 -1.28 6.61
N THR A 44 10.53 -1.32 6.56
CA THR A 44 11.38 -0.39 7.30
C THR A 44 11.19 1.03 6.80
N ALA A 45 11.17 1.23 5.48
CA ALA A 45 11.00 2.56 4.88
C ALA A 45 9.64 3.18 5.21
N VAL A 46 8.55 2.39 5.23
CA VAL A 46 7.18 2.91 5.43
C VAL A 46 6.75 2.95 6.89
N PHE A 47 7.10 1.92 7.69
CA PHE A 47 6.50 1.72 9.02
C PHE A 47 7.48 1.84 10.18
N LEU A 48 8.77 1.57 9.97
CA LEU A 48 9.74 1.45 11.07
C LEU A 48 10.76 2.60 11.11
N ARG A 49 11.01 3.26 9.97
CA ARG A 49 11.94 4.39 9.95
C ARG A 49 11.33 5.56 10.72
N PRO A 50 12.02 6.14 11.71
CA PRO A 50 11.53 7.31 12.42
C PRO A 50 11.38 8.47 11.41
N LEU A 51 10.26 9.19 11.53
CA LEU A 51 10.06 10.43 10.78
C LEU A 51 11.18 11.43 11.13
N PRO A 52 11.58 12.31 10.20
CA PRO A 52 12.68 13.27 10.41
C PRO A 52 12.27 14.44 11.34
N TYR A 53 11.45 14.16 12.36
CA TYR A 53 10.93 15.13 13.33
C TYR A 53 11.43 14.81 14.73
N ALA A 54 11.54 15.83 15.56
CA ALA A 54 11.87 15.62 16.98
C ALA A 54 10.70 14.92 17.69
N SER A 55 10.98 13.81 18.39
CA SER A 55 9.97 13.03 19.14
C SER A 55 8.65 12.83 18.39
N PRO A 56 8.66 12.14 17.24
CA PRO A 56 7.48 12.00 16.36
C PRO A 56 6.31 11.30 17.05
N GLU A 57 6.58 10.51 18.09
CA GLU A 57 5.55 9.85 18.91
C GLU A 57 4.69 10.82 19.72
N GLN A 58 5.10 12.07 19.87
CA GLN A 58 4.35 13.14 20.55
C GLN A 58 3.49 13.97 19.59
N LEU A 59 3.70 13.80 18.28
CA LEU A 59 2.97 14.51 17.25
C LEU A 59 1.66 13.81 16.92
N ARG A 60 0.59 14.60 16.83
CA ARG A 60 -0.76 14.15 16.49
C ARG A 60 -1.37 15.07 15.46
N ASP A 61 -2.01 14.49 14.48
CA ASP A 61 -2.92 15.21 13.60
C ASP A 61 -4.30 15.23 14.25
N VAL A 62 -4.86 16.42 14.38
CA VAL A 62 -6.17 16.61 15.04
C VAL A 62 -7.26 16.50 13.99
N ASN A 63 -8.02 15.43 14.05
CA ASN A 63 -9.17 15.18 13.19
C ASN A 63 -10.47 15.26 13.99
N ILE A 64 -11.49 15.92 13.47
CA ILE A 64 -12.80 16.03 14.08
C ILE A 64 -13.81 15.31 13.18
N ASP A 65 -14.36 14.20 13.65
CA ASP A 65 -15.25 13.33 12.85
C ASP A 65 -16.50 14.05 12.32
N ALA A 66 -17.01 15.05 13.02
CA ALA A 66 -18.15 15.86 12.55
C ALA A 66 -17.86 16.62 11.25
N LEU A 67 -16.59 16.72 10.84
CA LEU A 67 -16.16 17.38 9.62
C LEU A 67 -15.78 16.39 8.51
N GLU A 68 -15.79 15.07 8.77
CA GLU A 68 -15.47 13.99 7.81
C GLU A 68 -14.22 14.28 6.95
N GLY A 69 -13.14 14.76 7.59
CA GLY A 69 -11.88 15.10 6.90
C GLY A 69 -11.87 16.47 6.23
N ARG A 70 -12.81 17.36 6.55
CA ARG A 70 -12.88 18.71 5.97
C ARG A 70 -12.04 19.74 6.71
N ALA A 71 -11.63 20.74 5.94
CA ALA A 71 -10.90 21.90 6.43
C ALA A 71 -11.63 22.62 7.58
N PHE A 72 -10.85 23.00 8.59
CA PHE A 72 -11.36 23.87 9.66
C PHE A 72 -11.59 25.29 9.10
N VAL A 73 -12.76 25.84 9.35
CA VAL A 73 -13.00 27.29 9.14
C VAL A 73 -12.31 28.11 10.24
N ALA A 74 -11.88 29.32 9.92
CA ALA A 74 -11.06 30.15 10.79
C ALA A 74 -11.58 30.31 12.25
N PRO A 75 -12.90 30.50 12.54
CA PRO A 75 -13.41 30.52 13.90
C PRO A 75 -13.13 29.23 14.69
N ARG A 76 -13.28 28.08 14.02
CA ARG A 76 -13.06 26.76 14.64
C ARG A 76 -11.57 26.49 14.87
N ILE A 77 -10.69 26.91 13.98
CA ILE A 77 -9.24 26.85 14.19
C ILE A 77 -8.84 27.60 15.45
N ARG A 78 -9.39 28.81 15.66
CA ARG A 78 -9.13 29.59 16.87
C ARG A 78 -9.63 28.88 18.14
N GLN A 79 -10.80 28.26 18.10
CA GLN A 79 -11.34 27.47 19.20
C GLN A 79 -10.44 26.27 19.51
N VAL A 80 -10.08 25.47 18.49
CA VAL A 80 -9.20 24.29 18.63
C VAL A 80 -7.84 24.68 19.20
N THR A 81 -7.22 25.69 18.62
CA THR A 81 -5.90 26.17 19.07
C THR A 81 -5.97 26.75 20.48
N GLY A 82 -7.03 27.47 20.84
CA GLY A 82 -7.23 27.99 22.21
C GLY A 82 -7.33 26.91 23.28
N VAL A 83 -8.00 25.79 22.99
CA VAL A 83 -8.14 24.65 23.91
C VAL A 83 -6.85 23.84 24.01
N LEU A 84 -6.13 23.64 22.91
CA LEU A 84 -4.95 22.77 22.86
C LEU A 84 -3.66 23.49 23.27
N ALA A 85 -3.52 24.81 23.04
CA ALA A 85 -2.29 25.57 23.31
C ALA A 85 -1.80 25.48 24.77
N PRO A 86 -2.66 25.46 25.82
CA PRO A 86 -2.19 25.26 27.20
C PRO A 86 -1.63 23.86 27.48
N GLN A 87 -1.96 22.88 26.63
CA GLN A 87 -1.62 21.47 26.80
C GLN A 87 -0.36 21.05 26.01
N GLY A 88 0.04 21.84 25.02
CA GLY A 88 1.21 21.53 24.18
C GLY A 88 1.42 22.49 23.05
N GLY A 89 2.33 22.16 22.16
CA GLY A 89 2.55 22.90 20.92
C GLY A 89 1.43 22.67 19.92
N VAL A 90 0.89 23.74 19.35
CA VAL A 90 -0.19 23.68 18.35
C VAL A 90 0.19 24.51 17.14
N ALA A 91 0.08 23.94 15.96
CA ALA A 91 0.32 24.62 14.70
C ALA A 91 -0.76 24.26 13.67
N PRO A 92 -1.62 25.17 13.31
CA PRO A 92 -2.49 25.00 12.15
C PRO A 92 -1.67 25.13 10.85
N TYR A 93 -2.06 24.37 9.85
CA TYR A 93 -1.46 24.38 8.52
C TYR A 93 -2.50 24.08 7.45
N THR A 94 -2.23 24.46 6.21
CA THR A 94 -3.11 24.23 5.08
C THR A 94 -2.39 23.41 4.04
N GLU A 95 -2.94 22.26 3.64
CA GLU A 95 -2.43 21.50 2.50
C GLU A 95 -3.00 22.09 1.22
N ARG A 96 -2.12 22.50 0.32
CA ARG A 96 -2.51 22.93 -1.02
C ARG A 96 -1.33 22.92 -1.98
N GLY A 97 -1.63 22.87 -3.26
CA GLY A 97 -0.61 23.14 -4.26
C GLY A 97 -0.53 24.65 -4.59
N PHE A 98 0.58 25.06 -5.10
CA PHE A 98 0.87 26.43 -5.51
C PHE A 98 1.31 26.47 -6.97
N VAL A 99 0.94 27.53 -7.67
CA VAL A 99 1.49 27.85 -8.99
C VAL A 99 2.77 28.65 -8.77
N VAL A 100 3.88 28.09 -9.22
CA VAL A 100 5.19 28.73 -9.14
C VAL A 100 5.67 29.09 -10.54
N SER A 101 5.88 30.37 -10.76
CA SER A 101 6.52 30.88 -11.98
C SER A 101 7.98 31.13 -11.65
N GLN A 102 8.88 30.52 -12.37
CA GLN A 102 10.31 30.70 -12.13
C GLN A 102 10.72 32.10 -12.54
N THR A 103 11.33 32.84 -11.63
CA THR A 103 11.84 34.21 -11.87
C THR A 103 13.36 34.17 -11.73
N GLY A 104 14.09 34.55 -12.80
CA GLY A 104 15.56 34.64 -12.79
C GLY A 104 16.15 34.39 -14.18
N PRO A 105 17.43 34.73 -14.42
CA PRO A 105 18.06 34.65 -15.75
C PRO A 105 18.20 33.25 -16.35
N ALA A 106 17.81 32.19 -15.61
CA ALA A 106 17.79 30.80 -16.08
C ALA A 106 16.36 30.21 -16.14
N ALA A 107 15.32 31.03 -15.98
CA ALA A 107 13.95 30.54 -15.71
C ALA A 107 12.94 31.00 -16.78
N GLU A 108 13.24 30.68 -18.03
CA GLU A 108 12.27 30.71 -19.14
C GLU A 108 11.53 29.38 -19.21
N GLY A 109 10.56 29.16 -18.32
CA GLY A 109 9.70 27.98 -18.35
C GLY A 109 8.26 28.33 -18.03
N PRO A 110 7.31 27.53 -18.48
CA PRO A 110 5.91 27.72 -18.09
C PRO A 110 5.75 27.55 -16.57
N PRO A 111 4.72 28.19 -15.97
CA PRO A 111 4.40 27.99 -14.58
C PRO A 111 4.25 26.50 -14.24
N ILE A 112 4.70 26.10 -13.06
CA ILE A 112 4.59 24.71 -12.58
C ILE A 112 3.72 24.62 -11.35
N PHE A 113 3.02 23.49 -11.20
CA PHE A 113 2.29 23.17 -10.00
C PHE A 113 3.23 22.49 -8.99
N VAL A 114 3.34 23.08 -7.79
CA VAL A 114 4.21 22.58 -6.73
C VAL A 114 3.35 22.29 -5.49
N PRO A 115 3.35 21.05 -4.98
CA PRO A 115 2.66 20.73 -3.74
C PRO A 115 3.34 21.45 -2.58
N GLY A 116 2.54 21.98 -1.66
CA GLY A 116 3.08 22.76 -0.55
C GLY A 116 2.09 22.94 0.59
N ALA A 117 2.45 23.80 1.53
CA ALA A 117 1.61 24.14 2.66
C ALA A 117 1.61 25.65 2.95
N GLY A 118 0.46 26.17 3.34
CA GLY A 118 0.38 27.40 4.10
C GLY A 118 0.71 27.11 5.57
N ALA A 119 1.62 27.88 6.16
CA ALA A 119 2.10 27.62 7.50
C ALA A 119 2.20 28.92 8.30
N ASP A 120 1.93 28.83 9.61
CA ASP A 120 2.24 29.91 10.54
C ASP A 120 3.68 29.79 11.09
N ASP A 121 4.07 30.70 11.94
CA ASP A 121 5.39 30.76 12.55
C ASP A 121 5.70 29.58 13.49
N ARG A 122 4.68 28.82 13.93
CA ARG A 122 4.81 27.74 14.91
C ARG A 122 5.06 26.37 14.29
N LEU A 123 4.74 26.17 12.99
CA LEU A 123 4.75 24.84 12.37
C LEU A 123 6.09 24.12 12.54
N PHE A 124 7.19 24.76 12.15
CA PHE A 124 8.52 24.15 12.23
C PHE A 124 8.97 23.94 13.68
N GLY A 125 8.58 24.86 14.58
CA GLY A 125 8.84 24.73 16.02
C GLY A 125 8.07 23.54 16.64
N VAL A 126 6.81 23.34 16.27
CA VAL A 126 5.98 22.20 16.70
C VAL A 126 6.53 20.90 16.12
N LEU A 127 7.01 20.90 14.88
CA LEU A 127 7.71 19.75 14.28
C LEU A 127 9.11 19.49 14.88
N GLY A 128 9.65 20.48 15.61
CA GLY A 128 11.00 20.41 16.20
C GLY A 128 12.11 20.35 15.14
N VAL A 129 11.91 21.05 14.01
CA VAL A 129 12.83 21.10 12.88
C VAL A 129 13.26 22.52 12.59
N ILE A 130 14.48 22.69 12.09
CA ILE A 130 15.03 23.95 11.63
C ILE A 130 15.47 23.83 10.18
N PRO A 131 15.37 24.89 9.35
CA PRO A 131 15.93 24.90 8.01
C PRO A 131 17.44 24.59 8.05
N ALA A 132 17.91 23.85 7.05
CA ALA A 132 19.34 23.55 6.88
C ALA A 132 20.11 24.81 6.44
N LEU A 133 19.47 25.69 5.69
CA LEU A 133 20.01 26.99 5.28
C LEU A 133 18.97 28.08 5.53
N GLY A 134 19.41 29.27 5.95
CA GLY A 134 18.52 30.38 6.24
C GLY A 134 17.79 30.28 7.58
N ARG A 135 16.50 30.65 7.63
CA ARG A 135 15.67 30.69 8.84
C ARG A 135 14.27 30.15 8.62
N ALA A 136 13.60 29.78 9.69
CA ALA A 136 12.17 29.46 9.73
C ALA A 136 11.31 30.75 9.71
N PHE A 137 9.99 30.59 9.62
CA PHE A 137 9.04 31.69 9.80
C PHE A 137 9.09 32.23 11.22
N THR A 138 8.82 33.53 11.33
CA THR A 138 8.67 34.26 12.58
C THR A 138 7.31 34.95 12.62
N ALA A 139 6.89 35.42 13.79
CA ALA A 139 5.64 36.14 13.91
C ALA A 139 5.59 37.39 13.00
N ALA A 140 6.74 38.00 12.64
CA ALA A 140 6.82 39.12 11.72
C ALA A 140 6.47 38.76 10.29
N ASP A 141 6.66 37.49 9.87
CA ASP A 141 6.40 37.04 8.51
C ASP A 141 4.88 36.77 8.25
N ILE A 142 4.09 36.65 9.32
CA ILE A 142 2.64 36.35 9.23
C ILE A 142 1.73 37.53 9.59
N VAL A 143 2.29 38.71 9.91
CA VAL A 143 1.47 39.91 10.17
C VAL A 143 0.80 40.37 8.87
N PRO A 144 -0.48 40.79 8.90
CA PRO A 144 -1.14 41.34 7.74
C PRO A 144 -0.33 42.51 7.13
N GLY A 145 0.00 42.44 5.83
CA GLY A 145 0.83 43.40 5.14
C GLY A 145 2.34 43.15 5.17
N ALA A 146 2.80 42.08 5.82
CA ALA A 146 4.19 41.61 5.73
C ALA A 146 4.57 41.23 4.28
N ALA A 147 5.84 41.39 3.93
CA ALA A 147 6.35 40.87 2.66
C ALA A 147 6.18 39.34 2.61
N PRO A 148 5.60 38.79 1.52
CA PRO A 148 5.41 37.37 1.42
C PRO A 148 6.74 36.61 1.47
N THR A 149 6.81 35.59 2.30
CA THR A 149 8.01 34.74 2.48
C THR A 149 7.73 33.27 2.22
N VAL A 150 8.76 32.55 1.80
CA VAL A 150 8.68 31.13 1.47
C VAL A 150 9.91 30.36 1.99
N VAL A 151 9.68 29.14 2.45
CA VAL A 151 10.71 28.14 2.75
C VAL A 151 10.60 27.03 1.72
N LEU A 152 11.73 26.54 1.22
CA LEU A 152 11.81 25.53 0.14
C LEU A 152 12.26 24.20 0.67
N SER A 153 11.85 23.09 0.02
CA SER A 153 12.47 21.79 0.23
C SER A 153 13.84 21.72 -0.44
N ASP A 154 14.72 20.86 0.07
CA ASP A 154 16.00 20.56 -0.57
C ASP A 154 15.82 20.03 -2.00
N ARG A 155 14.78 19.22 -2.23
CA ARG A 155 14.45 18.69 -3.55
C ARG A 155 14.08 19.79 -4.53
N PHE A 156 13.15 20.66 -4.17
CA PHE A 156 12.72 21.76 -5.04
C PHE A 156 13.90 22.69 -5.37
N TRP A 157 14.72 23.02 -4.38
CA TRP A 157 15.93 23.81 -4.57
C TRP A 157 16.91 23.17 -5.55
N ARG A 158 17.15 21.85 -5.44
CA ARG A 158 18.10 21.14 -6.32
C ARG A 158 17.58 20.93 -7.73
N VAL A 159 16.33 20.52 -7.85
CA VAL A 159 15.74 20.11 -9.13
C VAL A 159 15.25 21.33 -9.93
N SER A 160 14.53 22.25 -9.27
CA SER A 160 13.88 23.35 -9.96
C SER A 160 14.73 24.64 -10.00
N LEU A 161 15.64 24.83 -9.03
CA LEU A 161 16.49 26.02 -8.95
C LEU A 161 17.99 25.72 -9.11
N ALA A 162 18.32 24.54 -9.64
CA ALA A 162 19.69 24.08 -9.99
C ALA A 162 20.72 24.25 -8.85
N SER A 163 20.29 24.16 -7.58
CA SER A 163 21.17 24.32 -6.40
C SER A 163 21.91 25.67 -6.33
N GLY A 164 21.34 26.73 -6.85
CA GLY A 164 21.94 28.06 -6.84
C GLY A 164 22.28 28.52 -5.42
N PRO A 165 23.55 28.87 -5.11
CA PRO A 165 23.94 29.24 -3.74
C PRO A 165 23.32 30.56 -3.26
N ALA A 166 22.92 31.44 -4.16
CA ALA A 166 22.31 32.75 -3.88
C ALA A 166 20.77 32.70 -3.79
N VAL A 167 20.17 31.54 -3.63
CA VAL A 167 18.70 31.42 -3.61
C VAL A 167 18.08 32.06 -2.35
N ILE A 168 18.77 32.01 -1.20
CA ILE A 168 18.32 32.68 0.02
C ILE A 168 18.46 34.20 -0.17
N GLY A 169 17.36 34.94 0.04
CA GLY A 169 17.28 36.38 -0.22
C GLY A 169 16.84 36.72 -1.66
N SER A 170 16.70 35.72 -2.55
CA SER A 170 16.08 35.92 -3.87
C SER A 170 14.55 35.82 -3.77
N THR A 171 13.87 36.27 -4.81
CA THR A 171 12.41 36.16 -4.92
C THR A 171 12.00 35.11 -5.93
N ILE A 172 10.93 34.37 -5.61
CA ILE A 172 10.21 33.50 -6.54
C ILE A 172 8.76 33.94 -6.63
N ARG A 173 8.15 33.86 -7.80
CA ARG A 173 6.77 34.23 -7.98
C ARG A 173 5.85 33.04 -7.69
N ILE A 174 5.01 33.17 -6.66
CA ILE A 174 4.03 32.15 -6.24
C ILE A 174 2.65 32.81 -6.32
N GLU A 175 1.70 32.16 -7.01
CA GLU A 175 0.34 32.67 -7.19
C GLU A 175 0.33 34.13 -7.70
N GLY A 176 1.23 34.43 -8.64
CA GLY A 176 1.36 35.78 -9.21
C GLY A 176 2.04 36.83 -8.32
N ARG A 177 2.43 36.52 -7.07
CA ARG A 177 3.09 37.43 -6.11
C ARG A 177 4.53 36.99 -5.86
N GLU A 178 5.41 37.96 -5.68
CA GLU A 178 6.79 37.75 -5.32
C GLU A 178 6.91 37.33 -3.85
N HIS A 179 7.59 36.22 -3.60
CA HIS A 179 7.87 35.70 -2.26
C HIS A 179 9.37 35.64 -2.05
N LEU A 180 9.84 36.20 -0.94
CA LEU A 180 11.25 36.14 -0.54
C LEU A 180 11.59 34.74 -0.02
N VAL A 181 12.60 34.09 -0.60
CA VAL A 181 13.11 32.81 -0.10
C VAL A 181 13.95 33.04 1.16
N ILE A 182 13.47 32.57 2.31
CA ILE A 182 14.10 32.78 3.61
C ILE A 182 14.80 31.56 4.17
N GLY A 183 14.49 30.36 3.65
CA GLY A 183 15.10 29.13 4.15
C GLY A 183 14.96 27.95 3.21
N ILE A 184 15.81 26.95 3.42
CA ILE A 184 15.78 25.66 2.74
C ILE A 184 15.79 24.59 3.80
N MET A 185 14.85 23.66 3.72
CA MET A 185 14.75 22.55 4.68
C MET A 185 15.83 21.50 4.45
N ALA A 186 16.08 20.69 5.45
CA ALA A 186 17.02 19.57 5.36
C ALA A 186 16.55 18.55 4.28
N PRO A 187 17.50 17.83 3.65
CA PRO A 187 17.16 16.74 2.74
C PRO A 187 16.15 15.79 3.38
N ARG A 188 15.17 15.33 2.58
CA ARG A 188 14.10 14.41 2.98
C ARG A 188 13.04 14.98 3.93
N PHE A 189 13.10 16.25 4.29
CA PHE A 189 12.02 16.86 5.04
C PHE A 189 10.82 17.07 4.10
N ALA A 190 9.67 16.55 4.47
CA ALA A 190 8.38 16.80 3.84
C ALA A 190 7.30 16.69 4.91
N PHE A 191 6.62 17.78 5.18
CA PHE A 191 5.42 17.84 6.02
C PHE A 191 4.60 19.07 5.59
N PRO A 192 3.30 18.91 5.36
CA PRO A 192 2.58 17.65 5.18
C PRO A 192 3.09 16.83 3.98
N ASP A 193 2.61 15.60 3.84
CA ASP A 193 3.07 14.67 2.80
C ASP A 193 3.18 15.33 1.43
N PHE A 194 4.33 15.20 0.76
CA PHE A 194 4.65 15.78 -0.54
C PHE A 194 4.91 17.31 -0.61
N ALA A 195 4.83 18.06 0.48
CA ALA A 195 5.10 19.50 0.44
C ALA A 195 6.54 19.80 0.02
N GLU A 196 6.70 20.57 -1.05
CA GLU A 196 7.98 21.05 -1.55
C GLU A 196 8.23 22.52 -1.23
N ILE A 197 7.18 23.28 -0.95
CA ILE A 197 7.27 24.69 -0.53
C ILE A 197 6.33 24.99 0.65
N TRP A 198 6.75 25.88 1.53
CA TRP A 198 5.95 26.39 2.65
C TRP A 198 5.84 27.89 2.50
N VAL A 199 4.61 28.39 2.45
CA VAL A 199 4.32 29.82 2.32
C VAL A 199 3.84 30.33 3.67
N ALA A 200 4.42 31.44 4.14
CA ALA A 200 3.98 32.11 5.35
C ALA A 200 2.54 32.62 5.17
N GLN A 201 1.64 32.15 6.01
CA GLN A 201 0.22 32.49 5.91
C GLN A 201 -0.39 32.64 7.29
N PRO A 202 -1.07 33.80 7.59
CA PRO A 202 -1.91 33.92 8.77
C PRO A 202 -3.07 32.91 8.69
N MET A 203 -3.22 32.06 9.69
CA MET A 203 -4.29 31.04 9.65
C MET A 203 -5.70 31.62 9.76
N ALA A 204 -5.83 32.87 10.20
CA ALA A 204 -7.11 33.60 10.16
C ALA A 204 -7.59 33.89 8.72
N ASP A 205 -6.69 33.89 7.74
CA ASP A 205 -6.97 34.17 6.34
C ASP A 205 -6.98 32.94 5.46
N ALA A 206 -6.96 31.75 6.06
CA ALA A 206 -7.01 30.48 5.34
C ALA A 206 -8.39 30.28 4.70
N ARG A 207 -8.61 30.91 3.56
CA ARG A 207 -9.86 30.81 2.77
C ARG A 207 -9.89 29.61 1.84
N PHE A 208 -8.73 29.00 1.55
CA PHE A 208 -8.58 27.95 0.54
C PHE A 208 -7.67 26.83 1.03
N GLY A 209 -8.04 25.62 0.76
CA GLY A 209 -7.31 24.39 1.10
C GLY A 209 -7.83 23.70 2.36
N GLU A 210 -7.42 22.46 2.57
CA GLU A 210 -7.72 21.70 3.78
C GLU A 210 -6.85 22.22 4.93
N THR A 211 -7.44 22.98 5.85
CA THR A 211 -6.74 23.40 7.05
C THR A 211 -6.83 22.32 8.10
N ARG A 212 -5.68 21.89 8.59
CA ARG A 212 -5.50 20.90 9.64
C ARG A 212 -4.79 21.51 10.83
N VAL A 213 -4.78 20.82 11.95
CA VAL A 213 -4.11 21.24 13.17
C VAL A 213 -3.15 20.17 13.62
N LEU A 214 -1.87 20.51 13.66
CA LEU A 214 -0.83 19.66 14.25
C LEU A 214 -0.73 19.96 15.74
N PHE A 215 -0.75 18.92 16.57
CA PHE A 215 -0.59 19.01 18.01
C PHE A 215 0.63 18.23 18.47
N ARG A 216 1.49 18.86 19.25
CA ARG A 216 2.57 18.19 20.00
C ARG A 216 2.22 18.13 21.46
N GLY A 217 1.72 16.97 21.88
CA GLY A 217 1.40 16.71 23.27
C GLY A 217 2.62 16.33 24.11
N ARG A 218 2.53 16.45 25.44
CA ARG A 218 3.43 15.78 26.36
C ARG A 218 3.14 14.28 26.35
N ALA A 219 4.13 13.45 26.73
CA ALA A 219 3.93 12.01 26.76
C ALA A 219 2.68 11.64 27.58
N GLY A 220 1.71 10.97 26.95
CA GLY A 220 0.48 10.46 27.59
C GLY A 220 -0.71 11.41 27.67
N ASN A 221 -0.62 12.67 27.23
CA ASN A 221 -1.74 13.62 27.35
C ASN A 221 -2.63 13.76 26.10
N ALA A 222 -2.38 13.01 25.03
CA ALA A 222 -3.15 13.13 23.80
C ALA A 222 -4.65 12.82 23.98
N GLU A 223 -4.96 11.82 24.79
CA GLU A 223 -6.34 11.42 25.09
C GLU A 223 -7.06 12.47 25.97
N THR A 224 -6.36 13.01 26.96
CA THR A 224 -6.87 14.11 27.80
C THR A 224 -7.11 15.38 26.97
N ALA A 225 -6.22 15.67 26.03
CA ALA A 225 -6.35 16.80 25.13
C ALA A 225 -7.53 16.62 24.16
N ALA A 226 -7.75 15.40 23.66
CA ALA A 226 -8.91 15.06 22.83
C ALA A 226 -10.23 15.26 23.60
N GLN A 227 -10.31 14.73 24.84
CA GLN A 227 -11.49 14.87 25.69
C GLN A 227 -11.78 16.36 26.03
N ALA A 228 -10.74 17.14 26.33
CA ALA A 228 -10.91 18.57 26.59
C ALA A 228 -11.43 19.31 25.35
N LEU A 229 -10.97 18.92 24.17
CA LEU A 229 -11.44 19.49 22.92
C LEU A 229 -12.88 19.06 22.59
N GLU A 230 -13.24 17.78 22.82
CA GLU A 230 -14.62 17.30 22.69
C GLU A 230 -15.58 18.06 23.62
N ALA A 231 -15.20 18.22 24.89
CA ALA A 231 -16.01 18.97 25.86
C ALA A 231 -16.22 20.43 25.44
N ALA A 232 -15.17 21.08 24.92
CA ALA A 232 -15.25 22.47 24.44
C ALA A 232 -16.11 22.61 23.17
N LEU A 233 -16.07 21.63 22.28
CA LEU A 233 -16.89 21.57 21.08
C LEU A 233 -18.35 21.24 21.40
N GLY A 234 -18.60 20.32 22.34
CA GLY A 234 -19.93 19.97 22.86
C GLY A 234 -20.63 21.14 23.51
N ALA A 235 -19.92 21.97 24.29
CA ALA A 235 -20.43 23.19 24.88
C ALA A 235 -20.88 24.24 23.84
N SER A 236 -20.36 24.17 22.60
CA SER A 236 -20.79 25.02 21.47
C SER A 236 -21.90 24.39 20.61
N GLY A 237 -22.56 23.32 21.08
CA GLY A 237 -23.69 22.67 20.41
C GLY A 237 -23.31 21.73 19.27
N SER A 238 -22.04 21.32 19.19
CA SER A 238 -21.57 20.37 18.18
C SER A 238 -21.28 19.01 18.81
N GLU A 239 -22.01 17.97 18.46
CA GLU A 239 -21.58 16.58 18.70
C GLU A 239 -20.39 16.27 17.77
N ALA A 240 -19.18 16.48 18.24
CA ALA A 240 -17.97 16.23 17.49
C ALA A 240 -17.08 15.24 18.25
N HIS A 241 -16.84 14.07 17.66
CA HIS A 241 -15.81 13.18 18.16
C HIS A 241 -14.45 13.62 17.63
N VAL A 242 -13.51 13.86 18.54
CA VAL A 242 -12.15 14.27 18.22
C VAL A 242 -11.25 13.04 18.17
N ARG A 243 -10.65 12.80 17.02
CA ARG A 243 -9.58 11.80 16.88
C ARG A 243 -8.24 12.48 16.73
N MET A 244 -7.34 12.19 17.65
CA MET A 244 -5.93 12.53 17.48
C MET A 244 -5.20 11.33 16.86
N THR A 245 -4.91 11.43 15.58
CA THR A 245 -4.23 10.36 14.84
C THR A 245 -2.72 10.52 14.90
N ASP A 246 -2.01 9.41 15.05
CA ASP A 246 -0.56 9.41 14.93
C ASP A 246 -0.15 9.78 13.50
N LEU A 247 0.87 10.59 13.33
CA LEU A 247 1.47 10.88 12.01
C LEU A 247 2.10 9.63 11.37
N LEU A 248 2.56 8.68 12.19
CA LEU A 248 3.00 7.38 11.71
C LEU A 248 1.77 6.48 11.51
N PRO A 249 1.57 5.93 10.31
CA PRO A 249 0.54 4.94 10.11
C PRO A 249 0.85 3.71 10.96
N ARG A 250 0.15 3.55 12.09
CA ARG A 250 0.16 2.32 12.86
C ARG A 250 -0.63 1.26 12.09
N GLY A 251 -0.08 0.78 10.99
CA GLY A 251 -0.67 -0.28 10.19
C GLY A 251 -0.66 -1.64 10.88
N GLY A 252 -1.05 -1.71 12.18
CA GLY A 252 -0.85 -2.87 13.03
C GLY A 252 -1.27 -4.20 12.41
N ALA A 253 -2.47 -4.29 11.87
CA ALA A 253 -2.95 -5.52 11.23
C ALA A 253 -2.26 -5.79 9.89
N LEU A 254 -2.10 -4.77 9.06
CA LEU A 254 -1.47 -4.89 7.76
C LEU A 254 0.04 -5.16 7.89
N LEU A 255 0.71 -4.45 8.79
CA LEU A 255 2.11 -4.71 9.12
C LEU A 255 2.32 -6.14 9.63
N ALA A 256 1.44 -6.62 10.53
CA ALA A 256 1.47 -7.99 11.01
C ALA A 256 1.26 -9.01 9.89
N ALA A 257 0.35 -8.73 8.94
CA ALA A 257 0.12 -9.59 7.77
C ALA A 257 1.35 -9.64 6.85
N LEU A 258 2.00 -8.50 6.60
CA LEU A 258 3.22 -8.42 5.80
C LEU A 258 4.40 -9.14 6.46
N LEU A 259 4.64 -8.90 7.75
CA LEU A 259 5.68 -9.60 8.51
C LEU A 259 5.40 -11.11 8.59
N GLY A 260 4.13 -11.50 8.73
CA GLY A 260 3.71 -12.88 8.64
C GLY A 260 4.01 -13.51 7.28
N ALA A 261 3.73 -12.81 6.19
CA ALA A 261 4.02 -13.26 4.83
C ALA A 261 5.52 -13.47 4.60
N ILE A 262 6.34 -12.51 5.03
CA ILE A 262 7.80 -12.59 5.03
C ILE A 262 8.28 -13.85 5.77
N CYS A 263 7.81 -14.05 7.00
CA CYS A 263 8.15 -15.19 7.82
C CYS A 263 7.74 -16.53 7.17
N PHE A 264 6.55 -16.60 6.58
CA PHE A 264 6.03 -17.81 5.95
C PHE A 264 6.84 -18.23 4.73
N VAL A 265 7.20 -17.29 3.84
CA VAL A 265 8.06 -17.60 2.68
C VAL A 265 9.42 -18.13 3.12
N LEU A 266 10.02 -17.52 4.14
CA LEU A 266 11.29 -18.01 4.71
C LEU A 266 11.15 -19.43 5.26
N LEU A 267 10.12 -19.70 6.06
CA LEU A 267 9.89 -21.02 6.65
C LEU A 267 9.64 -22.10 5.57
N ILE A 268 8.93 -21.75 4.50
CA ILE A 268 8.74 -22.65 3.34
C ILE A 268 10.08 -22.97 2.69
N ALA A 269 10.92 -21.96 2.43
CA ALA A 269 12.23 -22.14 1.82
C ALA A 269 13.18 -22.97 2.72
N CYS A 270 13.22 -22.66 4.01
CA CYS A 270 14.00 -23.43 5.00
C CYS A 270 13.55 -24.88 5.07
N SER A 271 12.23 -25.15 5.05
CA SER A 271 11.66 -26.48 5.03
C SER A 271 12.05 -27.25 3.78
N ASN A 272 12.10 -26.59 2.61
CA ASN A 272 12.55 -27.19 1.35
C ASN A 272 14.00 -27.66 1.46
N VAL A 273 14.88 -26.77 1.91
CA VAL A 273 16.30 -27.12 2.03
C VAL A 273 16.54 -28.16 3.12
N ALA A 274 15.82 -28.08 4.24
CA ALA A 274 15.86 -29.10 5.28
C ALA A 274 15.46 -30.49 4.74
N ASN A 275 14.40 -30.58 3.93
CA ASN A 275 13.98 -31.80 3.28
C ASN A 275 15.05 -32.35 2.32
N LEU A 276 15.71 -31.47 1.55
CA LEU A 276 16.80 -31.86 0.66
C LEU A 276 18.05 -32.33 1.42
N VAL A 277 18.40 -31.66 2.53
CA VAL A 277 19.52 -32.06 3.40
C VAL A 277 19.23 -33.40 4.08
N LEU A 278 18.02 -33.62 4.60
CA LEU A 278 17.61 -34.90 5.16
C LEU A 278 17.64 -36.03 4.12
N ALA A 279 17.23 -35.75 2.88
CA ALA A 279 17.29 -36.70 1.78
C ALA A 279 18.75 -37.14 1.51
N ARG A 280 19.65 -36.15 1.43
CA ARG A 280 21.07 -36.40 1.17
C ARG A 280 21.79 -37.07 2.36
N GLY A 281 21.44 -36.70 3.60
CA GLY A 281 22.01 -37.27 4.84
C GLY A 281 21.78 -38.77 4.98
N THR A 282 20.63 -39.28 4.48
CA THR A 282 20.35 -40.74 4.52
C THR A 282 21.22 -41.55 3.55
N GLY A 283 21.66 -40.95 2.42
CA GLY A 283 22.62 -41.59 1.51
C GLY A 283 24.05 -41.65 2.05
N ARG A 284 24.35 -40.82 3.08
CA ARG A 284 25.68 -40.70 3.69
C ARG A 284 25.77 -41.39 5.08
N ARG A 285 24.78 -42.19 5.44
CA ARG A 285 24.76 -42.85 6.76
C ARG A 285 26.01 -43.69 7.00
N GLN A 286 26.49 -44.41 5.99
CA GLN A 286 27.72 -45.23 6.08
C GLN A 286 28.97 -44.34 6.32
N GLU A 287 29.10 -43.21 5.63
CA GLU A 287 30.18 -42.28 5.83
C GLU A 287 30.16 -41.67 7.26
N ILE A 288 28.97 -41.30 7.74
CA ILE A 288 28.77 -40.74 9.08
C ILE A 288 29.08 -41.82 10.14
N ALA A 289 28.64 -43.06 9.93
CA ALA A 289 28.88 -44.17 10.83
C ALA A 289 30.37 -44.53 10.91
N LEU A 290 31.06 -44.52 9.75
CA LEU A 290 32.52 -44.76 9.69
C LEU A 290 33.31 -43.67 10.46
N ARG A 291 32.96 -42.40 10.28
CA ARG A 291 33.59 -41.28 11.02
C ARG A 291 33.32 -41.40 12.52
N ALA A 292 32.12 -41.77 12.92
CA ALA A 292 31.79 -42.03 14.32
C ALA A 292 32.59 -43.21 14.90
N ALA A 293 32.74 -44.29 14.14
CA ALA A 293 33.57 -45.43 14.55
C ALA A 293 35.06 -45.09 14.70
N LEU A 294 35.53 -44.11 13.89
CA LEU A 294 36.90 -43.55 14.00
C LEU A 294 37.03 -42.51 15.11
N GLY A 295 36.02 -42.35 15.99
CA GLY A 295 36.09 -41.52 17.18
C GLY A 295 35.61 -40.07 16.99
N ALA A 296 34.95 -39.70 15.89
CA ALA A 296 34.39 -38.38 15.73
C ALA A 296 33.27 -38.09 16.75
N SER A 297 33.39 -37.02 17.53
CA SER A 297 32.36 -36.62 18.47
C SER A 297 31.09 -36.16 17.75
N ARG A 298 29.93 -36.28 18.44
CA ARG A 298 28.63 -35.81 17.89
C ARG A 298 28.68 -34.34 17.46
N GLY A 299 29.32 -33.47 18.22
CA GLY A 299 29.48 -32.04 17.88
C GLY A 299 30.30 -31.83 16.61
N ALA A 300 31.34 -32.67 16.35
CA ALA A 300 32.14 -32.64 15.14
C ALA A 300 31.31 -33.06 13.91
N LEU A 301 30.44 -34.06 14.03
CA LEU A 301 29.55 -34.50 12.97
C LEU A 301 28.46 -33.48 12.65
N VAL A 302 27.84 -32.89 13.67
CA VAL A 302 26.85 -31.82 13.49
C VAL A 302 27.51 -30.61 12.83
N ARG A 303 28.71 -30.20 13.30
CA ARG A 303 29.47 -29.07 12.68
C ARG A 303 29.77 -29.34 11.21
N TYR A 304 30.25 -30.53 10.87
CA TYR A 304 30.55 -30.92 9.49
C TYR A 304 29.32 -30.83 8.58
N LEU A 305 28.17 -31.39 9.01
CA LEU A 305 26.94 -31.35 8.24
C LEU A 305 26.38 -29.92 8.13
N SER A 306 26.50 -29.12 9.20
CA SER A 306 26.04 -27.73 9.21
C SER A 306 26.90 -26.82 8.33
N MET A 307 28.20 -27.19 8.08
CA MET A 307 29.09 -26.39 7.23
C MET A 307 28.62 -26.37 5.77
N GLU A 308 28.05 -27.45 5.24
CA GLU A 308 27.46 -27.46 3.90
C GLU A 308 26.26 -26.50 3.84
N GLY A 309 25.40 -26.53 4.84
CA GLY A 309 24.26 -25.59 4.94
C GLY A 309 24.69 -24.13 5.09
N LEU A 310 25.75 -23.88 5.85
CA LEU A 310 26.32 -22.53 6.00
C LEU A 310 26.82 -21.97 4.66
N LEU A 311 27.56 -22.76 3.87
CA LEU A 311 28.07 -22.34 2.57
C LEU A 311 26.92 -22.03 1.59
N ILE A 312 25.87 -22.85 1.58
CA ILE A 312 24.67 -22.62 0.77
C ILE A 312 23.97 -21.35 1.23
N ALA A 313 23.78 -21.15 2.54
CA ALA A 313 23.10 -19.98 3.09
C ALA A 313 23.87 -18.68 2.81
N LEU A 314 25.20 -18.69 2.96
CA LEU A 314 26.04 -17.53 2.61
C LEU A 314 25.97 -17.19 1.13
N GLY A 315 26.10 -18.20 0.24
CA GLY A 315 25.94 -18.00 -1.20
C GLY A 315 24.55 -17.47 -1.57
N ALA A 316 23.52 -18.03 -0.94
CA ALA A 316 22.14 -17.60 -1.14
C ALA A 316 21.91 -16.16 -0.60
N SER A 317 22.57 -15.77 0.48
CA SER A 317 22.48 -14.41 1.03
C SER A 317 23.11 -13.37 0.10
N VAL A 318 24.26 -13.69 -0.50
CA VAL A 318 24.88 -12.80 -1.49
C VAL A 318 23.97 -12.64 -2.70
N LEU A 319 23.50 -13.74 -3.30
CA LEU A 319 22.60 -13.70 -4.44
C LEU A 319 21.25 -13.06 -4.10
N GLY A 320 20.73 -13.33 -2.90
CA GLY A 320 19.49 -12.76 -2.40
C GLY A 320 19.59 -11.26 -2.17
N THR A 321 20.72 -10.78 -1.64
CA THR A 321 20.97 -9.33 -1.49
C THR A 321 21.01 -8.63 -2.87
N LEU A 322 21.69 -9.20 -3.85
CA LEU A 322 21.71 -8.66 -5.20
C LEU A 322 20.29 -8.68 -5.81
N GLY A 323 19.55 -9.77 -5.64
CA GLY A 323 18.17 -9.88 -6.09
C GLY A 323 17.21 -8.94 -5.40
N SER A 324 17.48 -8.57 -4.13
CA SER A 324 16.61 -7.66 -3.36
C SER A 324 16.64 -6.23 -3.89
N VAL A 325 17.74 -5.78 -4.46
CA VAL A 325 17.83 -4.46 -5.12
C VAL A 325 16.88 -4.42 -6.31
N TRP A 326 16.99 -5.40 -7.20
CA TRP A 326 16.13 -5.51 -8.35
C TRP A 326 14.64 -5.71 -8.01
N MET A 327 14.36 -6.49 -6.97
CA MET A 327 12.99 -6.65 -6.44
C MET A 327 12.47 -5.35 -5.85
N GLY A 328 13.33 -4.53 -5.23
CA GLY A 328 13.01 -3.21 -4.74
C GLY A 328 12.50 -2.29 -5.86
N ASP A 329 13.19 -2.24 -6.98
CA ASP A 329 12.78 -1.46 -8.15
C ASP A 329 11.40 -1.90 -8.67
N LEU A 330 11.13 -3.22 -8.68
CA LEU A 330 9.81 -3.76 -9.06
C LEU A 330 8.71 -3.35 -8.06
N ILE A 331 9.01 -3.32 -6.77
CA ILE A 331 8.05 -2.87 -5.74
C ILE A 331 7.74 -1.40 -5.94
N VAL A 332 8.75 -0.55 -6.13
CA VAL A 332 8.57 0.89 -6.39
C VAL A 332 7.74 1.13 -7.63
N ALA A 333 8.02 0.41 -8.73
CA ALA A 333 7.24 0.51 -9.98
C ALA A 333 5.78 0.05 -9.84
N ALA A 334 5.46 -0.78 -8.85
CA ALA A 334 4.10 -1.24 -8.59
C ALA A 334 3.28 -0.29 -7.70
N ILE A 335 3.94 0.67 -7.05
CA ILE A 335 3.26 1.67 -6.20
C ILE A 335 2.75 2.79 -7.10
N PRO A 336 1.50 3.25 -6.91
CA PRO A 336 1.00 4.43 -7.62
C PRO A 336 1.92 5.63 -7.41
N SER A 337 2.19 6.40 -8.46
CA SER A 337 3.12 7.54 -8.44
C SER A 337 2.76 8.61 -7.39
N ASP A 338 1.47 8.75 -7.11
CA ASP A 338 0.92 9.72 -6.17
C ASP A 338 0.89 9.19 -4.71
N GLY A 339 1.36 7.96 -4.48
CA GLY A 339 1.25 7.26 -3.18
C GLY A 339 2.54 7.17 -2.38
N LEU A 340 3.68 7.64 -2.91
CA LEU A 340 4.97 7.55 -2.21
C LEU A 340 5.35 8.91 -1.62
N PRO A 341 5.53 8.99 -0.28
CA PRO A 341 6.08 10.20 0.33
C PRO A 341 7.46 10.56 -0.23
N VAL A 342 7.79 11.85 -0.29
CA VAL A 342 9.08 12.37 -0.80
C VAL A 342 10.29 11.76 -0.08
N TRP A 343 10.12 11.38 1.18
CA TRP A 343 11.17 10.76 2.01
C TRP A 343 11.31 9.24 1.78
N PHE A 344 10.46 8.63 0.94
CA PHE A 344 10.53 7.20 0.69
C PHE A 344 11.72 6.86 -0.21
N GLU A 345 12.64 6.09 0.32
CA GLU A 345 13.78 5.54 -0.42
C GLU A 345 14.03 4.10 0.00
N MET A 346 14.08 3.22 -0.98
CA MET A 346 14.49 1.83 -0.77
C MET A 346 16.02 1.73 -0.82
N GLN A 347 16.67 1.95 0.31
CA GLN A 347 18.14 1.82 0.43
C GLN A 347 18.52 0.62 1.29
N LEU A 348 19.60 -0.06 0.89
CA LEU A 348 20.26 -1.08 1.70
C LEU A 348 21.02 -0.39 2.83
N ASP A 349 20.37 -0.14 3.95
CA ASP A 349 20.98 0.41 5.13
C ASP A 349 21.55 -0.69 6.06
N PRO A 350 22.33 -0.35 7.10
CA PRO A 350 22.89 -1.32 8.04
C PRO A 350 21.83 -2.20 8.73
N SER A 351 20.59 -1.71 8.91
CA SER A 351 19.52 -2.48 9.53
C SER A 351 19.04 -3.61 8.62
N VAL A 352 18.97 -3.37 7.31
CA VAL A 352 18.64 -4.37 6.30
C VAL A 352 19.76 -5.43 6.20
N LEU A 353 21.02 -5.01 6.24
CA LEU A 353 22.14 -5.95 6.26
C LEU A 353 22.15 -6.81 7.54
N GLY A 354 21.86 -6.21 8.69
CA GLY A 354 21.66 -6.93 9.94
C GLY A 354 20.52 -7.94 9.87
N TYR A 355 19.40 -7.56 9.26
CA TYR A 355 18.27 -8.44 9.01
C TYR A 355 18.64 -9.63 8.11
N ILE A 356 19.35 -9.38 6.99
CA ILE A 356 19.84 -10.45 6.10
C ILE A 356 20.81 -11.39 6.86
N GLY A 357 21.67 -10.85 7.71
CA GLY A 357 22.53 -11.64 8.59
C GLY A 357 21.71 -12.55 9.53
N ALA A 358 20.67 -12.01 10.17
CA ALA A 358 19.76 -12.78 11.01
C ALA A 358 18.99 -13.85 10.21
N LEU A 359 18.49 -13.52 9.03
CA LEU A 359 17.86 -14.49 8.13
C LEU A 359 18.81 -15.63 7.77
N THR A 360 20.08 -15.30 7.46
CA THR A 360 21.10 -16.30 7.16
C THR A 360 21.33 -17.24 8.33
N ALA A 361 21.47 -16.70 9.54
CA ALA A 361 21.64 -17.49 10.76
C ALA A 361 20.43 -18.41 11.03
N ILE A 362 19.21 -17.91 10.92
CA ILE A 362 17.97 -18.68 11.08
C ILE A 362 17.90 -19.78 10.00
N THR A 363 18.25 -19.46 8.76
CA THR A 363 18.26 -20.41 7.66
C THR A 363 19.23 -21.57 7.94
N VAL A 364 20.45 -21.28 8.42
CA VAL A 364 21.42 -22.31 8.79
C VAL A 364 20.90 -23.17 9.95
N LEU A 365 20.30 -22.55 10.96
CA LEU A 365 19.75 -23.25 12.12
C LEU A 365 18.65 -24.22 11.72
N ILE A 366 17.67 -23.78 10.94
CA ILE A 366 16.50 -24.60 10.57
C ILE A 366 16.85 -25.62 9.49
N SER A 367 17.57 -25.22 8.43
CA SER A 367 17.77 -26.06 7.26
C SER A 367 18.97 -26.99 7.36
N ALA A 368 19.92 -26.71 8.22
CA ALA A 368 21.15 -27.49 8.34
C ALA A 368 21.39 -28.03 9.75
N ALA A 369 21.41 -27.20 10.79
CA ALA A 369 21.75 -27.62 12.15
C ALA A 369 20.69 -28.56 12.75
N LEU A 370 19.41 -28.22 12.62
CA LEU A 370 18.31 -29.05 13.14
C LEU A 370 18.25 -30.43 12.48
N PRO A 371 18.29 -30.58 11.13
CA PRO A 371 18.41 -31.88 10.49
C PRO A 371 19.66 -32.66 10.86
N ALA A 372 20.83 -32.01 10.94
CA ALA A 372 22.08 -32.63 11.34
C ALA A 372 22.00 -33.21 12.76
N PHE A 373 21.38 -32.47 13.68
CA PHE A 373 21.18 -32.93 15.05
C PHE A 373 20.22 -34.14 15.15
N THR A 374 19.16 -34.17 14.33
CA THR A 374 18.23 -35.30 14.30
C THR A 374 18.87 -36.57 13.72
N VAL A 375 19.71 -36.42 12.67
CA VAL A 375 20.44 -37.55 12.06
C VAL A 375 21.47 -38.15 13.01
N THR A 376 22.13 -37.33 13.84
CA THR A 376 23.18 -37.78 14.79
C THR A 376 22.65 -38.26 16.13
N ARG A 377 21.36 -38.05 16.46
CA ARG A 377 20.71 -38.55 17.69
C ARG A 377 20.40 -40.05 17.67
N GLY A 378 20.28 -40.68 16.50
CA GLY A 378 20.08 -42.11 16.38
C GLY A 378 21.22 -42.91 17.02
N ARG A 379 20.92 -43.99 17.73
CA ARG A 379 21.95 -44.89 18.31
C ARG A 379 22.83 -45.42 17.18
N LEU A 380 24.04 -44.91 17.03
CA LEU A 380 25.04 -45.32 16.03
C LEU A 380 25.38 -46.80 16.15
N ALA A 381 25.25 -47.39 17.37
CA ALA A 381 25.47 -48.81 17.63
C ALA A 381 24.44 -49.72 16.93
N THR A 382 23.19 -49.27 16.75
CA THR A 382 22.16 -50.06 16.04
C THR A 382 22.37 -50.10 14.53
N VAL A 383 22.99 -49.08 13.96
CA VAL A 383 23.28 -49.05 12.51
C VAL A 383 24.39 -50.08 12.12
N MET A 384 25.32 -50.34 13.02
CA MET A 384 26.39 -51.34 12.78
C MET A 384 25.90 -52.79 12.94
N ASN A 385 24.89 -53.01 13.79
CA ASN A 385 24.32 -54.36 14.00
C ASN A 385 23.17 -54.72 13.03
N GLU A 386 22.58 -53.72 12.34
CA GLU A 386 21.42 -53.89 11.46
C GLU A 386 21.79 -53.97 9.98
N ALA A 387 22.93 -54.54 9.62
CA ALA A 387 23.19 -54.98 8.24
C ALA A 387 22.14 -56.01 7.72
N GLY A 388 21.22 -56.46 8.58
CA GLY A 388 20.22 -57.48 8.28
C GLY A 388 18.75 -57.16 8.58
N SER A 389 18.39 -56.14 9.35
CA SER A 389 16.98 -55.95 9.71
C SER A 389 16.44 -54.55 9.43
N ARG A 390 15.37 -54.52 8.60
CA ARG A 390 14.52 -53.35 8.30
C ARG A 390 13.75 -52.99 9.58
N SER A 391 13.93 -51.85 10.21
CA SER A 391 12.77 -51.38 10.89
C SER A 391 12.75 -49.96 11.48
N THR A 392 13.21 -49.59 12.56
CA THR A 392 12.60 -48.50 13.37
C THR A 392 13.15 -47.10 13.14
N GLY A 393 14.33 -46.95 12.58
CA GLY A 393 14.96 -45.64 12.30
C GLY A 393 14.36 -44.84 11.13
N ASP A 394 13.65 -45.50 10.25
CA ASP A 394 13.10 -44.87 9.01
C ASP A 394 11.76 -44.15 9.23
N ARG A 395 10.97 -44.55 10.23
CA ARG A 395 9.67 -43.95 10.55
C ARG A 395 9.79 -42.54 11.09
N SER A 396 10.81 -42.22 11.86
CA SER A 396 11.05 -40.91 12.42
C SER A 396 11.41 -39.88 11.35
N SER A 397 12.32 -40.21 10.43
CA SER A 397 12.71 -39.32 9.33
C SER A 397 11.58 -39.11 8.31
N THR A 398 10.76 -40.12 8.09
CA THR A 398 9.59 -40.04 7.21
C THR A 398 8.51 -39.16 7.81
N ARG A 399 8.24 -39.25 9.11
CA ARG A 399 7.29 -38.37 9.81
C ARG A 399 7.74 -36.92 9.79
N LEU A 400 9.02 -36.67 10.05
CA LEU A 400 9.56 -35.28 10.02
C LEU A 400 9.44 -34.64 8.62
N ARG A 401 9.71 -35.39 7.55
CA ARG A 401 9.51 -34.89 6.17
C ARG A 401 8.05 -34.66 5.87
N ALA A 402 7.16 -35.55 6.27
CA ALA A 402 5.73 -35.38 6.11
C ALA A 402 5.22 -34.12 6.83
N SER A 403 5.74 -33.86 8.05
CA SER A 403 5.38 -32.62 8.79
C SER A 403 5.88 -31.35 8.09
N PHE A 404 7.09 -31.38 7.52
CA PHE A 404 7.57 -30.24 6.72
C PHE A 404 6.72 -29.99 5.47
N VAL A 405 6.32 -31.06 4.76
CA VAL A 405 5.42 -30.91 3.60
C VAL A 405 4.06 -30.37 4.04
N GLY A 406 3.46 -30.89 5.11
CA GLY A 406 2.20 -30.38 5.63
C GLY A 406 2.27 -28.91 6.06
N ALA A 407 3.35 -28.52 6.76
CA ALA A 407 3.57 -27.15 7.16
C ALA A 407 3.75 -26.19 5.96
N GLN A 408 4.53 -26.60 4.94
CA GLN A 408 4.69 -25.83 3.71
C GLN A 408 3.37 -25.58 3.00
N VAL A 409 2.56 -26.65 2.87
CA VAL A 409 1.23 -26.57 2.26
C VAL A 409 0.35 -25.60 3.04
N ALA A 410 0.34 -25.72 4.37
CA ALA A 410 -0.45 -24.84 5.22
C ALA A 410 -0.03 -23.36 5.09
N LEU A 411 1.27 -23.06 5.19
CA LEU A 411 1.80 -21.72 5.10
C LEU A 411 1.55 -21.08 3.72
N ALA A 412 1.81 -21.84 2.65
CA ALA A 412 1.56 -21.36 1.29
C ALA A 412 0.07 -21.12 1.03
N MET A 413 -0.80 -21.97 1.57
CA MET A 413 -2.25 -21.80 1.46
C MET A 413 -2.73 -20.52 2.15
N VAL A 414 -2.19 -20.18 3.33
CA VAL A 414 -2.50 -18.91 4.02
C VAL A 414 -2.15 -17.71 3.14
N LEU A 415 -0.96 -17.72 2.53
CA LEU A 415 -0.51 -16.62 1.66
C LEU A 415 -1.38 -16.48 0.41
N ILE A 416 -1.69 -17.59 -0.26
CA ILE A 416 -2.54 -17.58 -1.46
C ILE A 416 -3.97 -17.18 -1.11
N THR A 417 -4.48 -17.56 0.07
CA THR A 417 -5.80 -17.10 0.53
C THR A 417 -5.80 -15.58 0.75
N GLY A 418 -4.77 -15.03 1.40
CA GLY A 418 -4.61 -13.58 1.53
C GLY A 418 -4.57 -12.87 0.18
N ALA A 419 -3.83 -13.40 -0.79
CA ALA A 419 -3.77 -12.91 -2.15
C ALA A 419 -5.15 -12.94 -2.85
N ALA A 420 -5.86 -14.07 -2.76
CA ALA A 420 -7.17 -14.25 -3.37
C ALA A 420 -8.22 -13.29 -2.79
N LEU A 421 -8.23 -13.10 -1.47
CA LEU A 421 -9.13 -12.17 -0.78
C LEU A 421 -8.87 -10.72 -1.20
N LEU A 422 -7.60 -10.28 -1.23
CA LEU A 422 -7.24 -8.93 -1.64
C LEU A 422 -7.52 -8.67 -3.13
N LEU A 423 -7.22 -9.64 -3.99
CA LEU A 423 -7.52 -9.54 -5.43
C LEU A 423 -9.03 -9.45 -5.67
N ARG A 424 -9.82 -10.21 -4.92
CA ARG A 424 -11.27 -10.15 -5.01
C ARG A 424 -11.81 -8.84 -4.45
N ALA A 425 -11.28 -8.36 -3.33
CA ALA A 425 -11.63 -7.04 -2.78
C ALA A 425 -11.33 -5.93 -3.79
N PHE A 426 -10.16 -5.96 -4.42
CA PHE A 426 -9.79 -5.02 -5.48
C PHE A 426 -10.75 -5.06 -6.67
N ARG A 427 -11.11 -6.25 -7.16
CA ARG A 427 -12.10 -6.40 -8.24
C ARG A 427 -13.46 -5.86 -7.82
N SER A 428 -13.94 -6.22 -6.63
CA SER A 428 -15.21 -5.73 -6.12
C SER A 428 -15.25 -4.21 -5.95
N MET A 429 -14.11 -3.56 -5.65
CA MET A 429 -14.01 -2.09 -5.63
C MET A 429 -14.14 -1.50 -7.04
N ASN A 430 -13.48 -2.10 -8.02
CA ASN A 430 -13.53 -1.63 -9.41
C ASN A 430 -14.88 -1.88 -10.10
N ASP A 431 -15.64 -2.87 -9.62
CA ASP A 431 -16.97 -3.21 -10.15
C ASP A 431 -18.08 -2.31 -9.56
N VAL A 432 -17.75 -1.41 -8.63
CA VAL A 432 -18.74 -0.45 -8.11
C VAL A 432 -19.08 0.55 -9.21
N ASP A 433 -20.36 0.56 -9.61
CA ASP A 433 -20.88 1.63 -10.46
C ASP A 433 -20.90 2.94 -9.68
N PRO A 434 -20.12 3.96 -10.09
CA PRO A 434 -20.04 5.24 -9.38
C PRO A 434 -21.35 6.06 -9.49
N GLY A 435 -22.31 5.63 -10.30
CA GLY A 435 -23.60 6.29 -10.52
C GLY A 435 -23.57 7.38 -11.58
N TYR A 436 -22.45 7.54 -12.28
CA TYR A 436 -22.25 8.50 -13.37
C TYR A 436 -21.30 7.94 -14.45
N ALA A 437 -21.18 8.61 -15.59
CA ALA A 437 -20.46 8.11 -16.77
C ALA A 437 -18.93 8.33 -16.68
N ALA A 438 -18.28 7.76 -15.65
CA ALA A 438 -16.87 8.00 -15.34
C ALA A 438 -15.89 7.70 -16.49
N ASP A 439 -16.15 6.67 -17.30
CA ASP A 439 -15.30 6.26 -18.42
C ASP A 439 -15.45 7.13 -19.69
N SER A 440 -16.35 8.11 -19.66
CA SER A 440 -16.60 9.03 -20.79
C SER A 440 -16.28 10.48 -20.42
N VAL A 441 -15.68 10.73 -19.25
CA VAL A 441 -15.40 12.08 -18.78
C VAL A 441 -13.90 12.24 -18.54
N VAL A 442 -13.30 13.26 -19.17
CA VAL A 442 -11.93 13.72 -18.93
C VAL A 442 -11.96 14.81 -17.88
N GLU A 443 -11.16 14.66 -16.84
CA GLU A 443 -10.86 15.67 -15.85
C GLU A 443 -9.61 16.46 -16.26
N LEU A 444 -9.73 17.78 -16.36
CA LEU A 444 -8.62 18.70 -16.54
C LEU A 444 -8.59 19.64 -15.33
N ARG A 445 -7.57 19.57 -14.52
CA ARG A 445 -7.39 20.47 -13.38
C ARG A 445 -6.64 21.69 -13.87
N ALA A 446 -7.32 22.83 -13.83
CA ALA A 446 -6.77 24.12 -14.20
C ALA A 446 -6.61 24.99 -12.94
N ARG A 447 -5.45 25.61 -12.80
CA ARG A 447 -5.19 26.59 -11.77
C ARG A 447 -4.54 27.81 -12.37
N HIS A 448 -5.11 28.97 -12.09
CA HIS A 448 -4.59 30.25 -12.54
C HIS A 448 -3.79 30.95 -11.44
N ALA A 449 -2.63 31.52 -11.79
CA ALA A 449 -1.78 32.28 -10.89
C ALA A 449 -2.34 33.70 -10.70
N GLY A 450 -3.14 33.89 -9.67
CA GLY A 450 -3.55 35.25 -9.25
C GLY A 450 -4.82 35.80 -9.90
N LEU A 451 -5.97 35.46 -9.34
CA LEU A 451 -7.28 35.91 -9.81
C LEU A 451 -7.67 37.29 -9.33
N PRO A 452 -7.78 38.25 -10.25
CA PRO A 452 -9.01 38.97 -10.47
C PRO A 452 -9.52 38.71 -11.89
N GLY A 453 -10.67 38.07 -12.06
CA GLY A 453 -11.25 37.73 -13.35
C GLY A 453 -11.56 36.23 -13.54
N GLY A 454 -11.66 35.47 -12.46
CA GLY A 454 -11.89 34.00 -12.51
C GLY A 454 -13.15 33.59 -13.27
N ASP A 455 -14.18 34.41 -13.28
CA ASP A 455 -15.42 34.13 -14.02
C ASP A 455 -15.22 34.28 -15.53
N ASP A 456 -14.40 35.23 -15.97
CA ASP A 456 -14.13 35.42 -17.39
C ASP A 456 -13.27 34.31 -17.95
N PHE A 457 -12.23 33.89 -17.20
CA PHE A 457 -11.44 32.72 -17.55
C PHE A 457 -12.31 31.46 -17.58
N LEU A 458 -13.13 31.23 -16.55
CA LEU A 458 -13.97 30.05 -16.48
C LEU A 458 -14.95 29.95 -17.64
N ARG A 459 -15.64 31.08 -17.98
CA ARG A 459 -16.53 31.13 -19.13
C ARG A 459 -15.77 30.89 -20.43
N ALA A 460 -14.67 31.58 -20.65
CA ALA A 460 -13.85 31.39 -21.84
C ALA A 460 -13.29 29.98 -21.97
N ALA A 461 -12.89 29.34 -20.85
CA ALA A 461 -12.42 27.95 -20.84
C ALA A 461 -13.53 26.97 -21.22
N LEU A 462 -14.74 27.13 -20.68
CA LEU A 462 -15.88 26.29 -21.02
C LEU A 462 -16.29 26.47 -22.49
N ASP A 463 -16.33 27.70 -22.98
CA ASP A 463 -16.65 28.00 -24.40
C ASP A 463 -15.57 27.41 -25.34
N ARG A 464 -14.29 27.55 -24.97
CA ARG A 464 -13.19 27.01 -25.78
C ARG A 464 -13.19 25.49 -25.82
N LEU A 465 -13.44 24.84 -24.68
CA LEU A 465 -13.55 23.39 -24.61
C LEU A 465 -14.75 22.85 -25.36
N SER A 466 -15.90 23.53 -25.33
CA SER A 466 -17.08 23.11 -26.10
C SER A 466 -16.85 23.11 -27.61
N GLY A 467 -15.91 23.90 -28.12
CA GLY A 467 -15.47 23.93 -29.51
C GLY A 467 -14.47 22.86 -29.92
N VAL A 468 -13.94 22.04 -28.99
CA VAL A 468 -12.99 20.97 -29.29
C VAL A 468 -13.72 19.76 -29.87
N ALA A 469 -13.26 19.27 -31.02
CA ALA A 469 -13.85 18.11 -31.67
C ALA A 469 -13.82 16.87 -30.76
N GLY A 470 -14.93 16.16 -30.66
CA GLY A 470 -15.07 14.99 -29.81
C GLY A 470 -15.56 15.28 -28.39
N ILE A 471 -15.76 16.52 -28.02
CA ILE A 471 -16.40 16.92 -26.77
C ILE A 471 -17.91 17.09 -26.99
N THR A 472 -18.72 16.45 -26.18
CA THR A 472 -20.19 16.50 -26.24
C THR A 472 -20.83 17.36 -25.18
N ALA A 473 -20.19 17.52 -24.04
CA ALA A 473 -20.61 18.39 -22.95
C ALA A 473 -19.41 18.82 -22.11
N VAL A 474 -19.47 20.03 -21.55
CA VAL A 474 -18.42 20.58 -20.70
C VAL A 474 -19.02 21.10 -19.41
N ALA A 475 -18.25 21.02 -18.35
CA ALA A 475 -18.61 21.58 -17.06
C ALA A 475 -17.38 21.98 -16.25
N ALA A 476 -17.63 22.74 -15.21
CA ALA A 476 -16.63 23.06 -14.21
C ALA A 476 -17.14 22.71 -12.82
N THR A 477 -16.22 22.33 -11.95
CA THR A 477 -16.50 22.13 -10.53
C THR A 477 -15.34 22.67 -9.69
N ALA A 478 -15.67 23.16 -8.50
CA ALA A 478 -14.72 23.62 -7.50
C ALA A 478 -15.23 23.24 -6.10
N ALA A 479 -14.40 23.42 -5.08
CA ALA A 479 -14.87 23.25 -3.70
C ALA A 479 -15.97 24.28 -3.39
N GLY A 480 -17.07 23.80 -2.86
CA GLY A 480 -18.20 24.66 -2.44
C GLY A 480 -18.05 25.15 -0.99
N PRO A 481 -19.07 25.85 -0.46
CA PRO A 481 -19.12 26.29 0.91
C PRO A 481 -18.85 25.16 1.92
N ALA A 482 -18.08 25.45 2.96
CA ALA A 482 -17.82 24.52 4.03
C ALA A 482 -18.86 24.66 5.15
N GLY A 483 -19.23 23.56 5.81
CA GLY A 483 -20.14 23.56 6.94
C GLY A 483 -21.20 22.46 6.86
N ARG A 484 -21.99 22.33 7.95
CA ARG A 484 -23.14 21.42 7.96
C ARG A 484 -24.32 22.12 7.28
N ALA A 485 -25.01 21.39 6.42
CA ALA A 485 -26.28 21.86 5.87
C ALA A 485 -27.39 21.60 6.90
N VAL A 486 -27.94 22.68 7.42
CA VAL A 486 -28.96 22.66 8.49
C VAL A 486 -30.31 23.02 7.88
N PRO A 487 -31.30 22.09 7.82
CA PRO A 487 -32.64 22.41 7.34
C PRO A 487 -33.27 23.50 8.19
N THR A 488 -33.92 24.47 7.54
CA THR A 488 -34.61 25.57 8.24
C THR A 488 -35.83 25.06 9.05
N SER A 489 -36.39 23.92 8.66
CA SER A 489 -37.55 23.30 9.29
C SER A 489 -37.21 22.43 10.49
N ASP A 490 -36.00 21.87 10.56
CA ASP A 490 -35.62 20.89 11.57
C ASP A 490 -34.08 20.83 11.72
N ALA A 491 -33.55 21.58 12.69
CA ALA A 491 -32.11 21.67 12.92
C ALA A 491 -31.47 20.34 13.37
N GLU A 492 -32.24 19.40 13.91
CA GLU A 492 -31.72 18.08 14.33
C GLU A 492 -31.33 17.20 13.13
N ARG A 493 -31.90 17.46 11.96
CA ARG A 493 -31.57 16.78 10.69
C ARG A 493 -30.39 17.38 9.94
N ALA A 494 -29.54 18.12 10.59
CA ALA A 494 -28.37 18.70 9.99
C ALA A 494 -27.40 17.63 9.49
N VAL A 495 -26.88 17.79 8.26
CA VAL A 495 -25.98 16.85 7.58
C VAL A 495 -24.68 17.56 7.26
N ALA A 496 -23.56 16.83 7.34
CA ALA A 496 -22.29 17.28 6.80
C ALA A 496 -22.12 16.79 5.35
N PRO A 497 -22.53 17.55 4.32
CA PRO A 497 -22.44 17.12 2.93
C PRO A 497 -21.07 17.39 2.35
N VAL A 498 -20.67 16.72 1.26
CA VAL A 498 -19.64 17.20 0.36
C VAL A 498 -20.25 18.31 -0.50
N THR A 499 -19.80 19.54 -0.32
CA THR A 499 -20.34 20.66 -1.10
C THR A 499 -19.44 20.91 -2.30
N LEU A 500 -20.04 20.93 -3.49
CA LEU A 500 -19.38 21.25 -4.74
C LEU A 500 -20.06 22.46 -5.37
N ALA A 501 -19.25 23.44 -5.76
CA ALA A 501 -19.67 24.49 -6.65
C ALA A 501 -19.55 23.98 -8.09
N VAL A 502 -20.64 24.07 -8.87
CA VAL A 502 -20.72 23.45 -10.20
C VAL A 502 -21.32 24.41 -11.23
N SER A 503 -20.85 24.30 -12.47
CA SER A 503 -21.48 25.00 -13.60
C SER A 503 -22.80 24.33 -14.01
N ALA A 504 -23.63 25.04 -14.76
CA ALA A 504 -24.95 24.56 -15.20
C ALA A 504 -24.90 23.21 -15.94
N GLY A 505 -23.89 22.97 -16.80
CA GLY A 505 -23.71 21.72 -17.55
C GLY A 505 -23.17 20.53 -16.76
N PHE A 506 -22.98 20.63 -15.44
CA PHE A 506 -22.31 19.61 -14.63
C PHE A 506 -22.99 18.25 -14.66
N PHE A 507 -24.30 18.21 -14.47
CA PHE A 507 -25.06 16.96 -14.43
C PHE A 507 -25.07 16.29 -15.80
N GLU A 508 -25.16 17.06 -16.88
CA GLU A 508 -25.07 16.57 -18.25
C GLU A 508 -23.67 16.06 -18.57
N ALA A 509 -22.60 16.83 -18.29
CA ALA A 509 -21.22 16.43 -18.55
C ALA A 509 -20.84 15.17 -17.80
N LEU A 510 -21.26 15.03 -16.55
CA LEU A 510 -21.00 13.83 -15.74
C LEU A 510 -21.93 12.66 -16.12
N GLY A 511 -23.10 12.92 -16.73
CA GLY A 511 -24.17 11.94 -16.92
C GLY A 511 -24.78 11.50 -15.61
N LEU A 512 -24.86 12.41 -14.64
CA LEU A 512 -25.47 12.18 -13.34
C LEU A 512 -26.97 12.51 -13.42
N PRO A 513 -27.86 11.51 -13.36
CA PRO A 513 -29.29 11.77 -13.55
C PRO A 513 -29.90 12.47 -12.33
N LEU A 514 -30.85 13.35 -12.60
CA LEU A 514 -31.75 13.91 -11.59
C LEU A 514 -32.88 12.93 -11.29
N VAL A 515 -33.20 12.79 -10.02
CA VAL A 515 -34.32 11.95 -9.52
C VAL A 515 -35.60 12.76 -9.43
N ALA A 516 -35.47 14.05 -9.06
CA ALA A 516 -36.60 14.99 -8.95
C ALA A 516 -36.13 16.42 -9.19
N GLY A 517 -37.02 17.31 -9.60
CA GLY A 517 -36.76 18.72 -9.82
C GLY A 517 -35.94 19.01 -11.07
N GLU A 518 -35.19 20.10 -11.04
CA GLU A 518 -34.49 20.69 -12.19
C GLU A 518 -33.00 20.90 -11.89
N ALA A 519 -32.16 20.93 -12.96
CA ALA A 519 -30.76 21.32 -12.89
C ALA A 519 -30.62 22.85 -12.93
N PHE A 520 -29.38 23.34 -12.76
CA PHE A 520 -29.06 24.76 -12.92
C PHE A 520 -29.21 25.19 -14.39
N GLU A 521 -29.84 26.36 -14.63
CA GLU A 521 -30.00 26.92 -15.98
C GLU A 521 -28.76 27.70 -16.41
N PRO A 522 -28.26 27.50 -17.65
CA PRO A 522 -27.17 28.30 -18.21
C PRO A 522 -27.53 29.77 -18.31
N GLY A 523 -26.60 30.68 -17.97
CA GLY A 523 -26.74 32.11 -18.14
C GLY A 523 -27.65 32.81 -17.11
N ARG A 524 -28.20 32.12 -16.15
CA ARG A 524 -28.99 32.70 -15.08
C ARG A 524 -28.17 32.71 -13.78
N GLU A 525 -27.91 33.89 -13.23
CA GLU A 525 -27.33 33.98 -11.89
C GLU A 525 -28.33 33.44 -10.86
N GLN A 526 -28.10 32.25 -10.43
CA GLN A 526 -28.94 31.53 -9.44
C GLN A 526 -28.24 31.53 -8.09
N VAL A 527 -28.35 32.63 -7.34
CA VAL A 527 -27.84 32.72 -5.97
C VAL A 527 -28.88 32.14 -5.01
N GLY A 528 -28.46 31.32 -4.03
CA GLY A 528 -29.34 30.76 -3.02
C GLY A 528 -30.19 29.55 -3.49
N VAL A 529 -29.78 28.88 -4.57
CA VAL A 529 -30.39 27.59 -4.98
C VAL A 529 -29.37 26.47 -4.92
N ALA A 530 -29.83 25.24 -4.66
CA ALA A 530 -29.00 24.07 -4.56
C ALA A 530 -29.67 22.83 -5.17
N VAL A 531 -28.84 21.90 -5.66
CA VAL A 531 -29.23 20.53 -5.96
C VAL A 531 -28.57 19.64 -4.90
N ILE A 532 -29.29 18.66 -4.37
CA ILE A 532 -28.76 17.77 -3.33
C ILE A 532 -28.82 16.32 -3.77
N SER A 533 -28.01 15.44 -3.18
CA SER A 533 -28.06 13.99 -3.48
C SER A 533 -29.26 13.33 -2.81
N GLU A 534 -29.71 12.14 -3.31
CA GLU A 534 -30.80 11.37 -2.72
C GLU A 534 -30.61 11.12 -1.22
N SER A 535 -29.40 10.68 -0.84
CA SER A 535 -29.08 10.40 0.57
C SER A 535 -29.08 11.67 1.46
N ALA A 536 -28.76 12.82 0.89
CA ALA A 536 -28.92 14.10 1.61
C ALA A 536 -30.39 14.48 1.74
N ALA A 537 -31.19 14.31 0.66
CA ALA A 537 -32.62 14.56 0.69
C ALA A 537 -33.38 13.67 1.69
N ASP A 538 -33.01 12.38 1.74
CA ASP A 538 -33.63 11.44 2.67
C ASP A 538 -33.38 11.83 4.15
N LEU A 539 -32.16 12.19 4.48
CA LEU A 539 -31.77 12.56 5.84
C LEU A 539 -32.32 13.93 6.27
N MET A 540 -32.18 14.93 5.39
CA MET A 540 -32.57 16.30 5.71
C MET A 540 -34.09 16.50 5.66
N PHE A 541 -34.76 15.91 4.70
CA PHE A 541 -36.14 16.23 4.38
C PHE A 541 -37.09 15.03 4.30
N GLY A 542 -36.56 13.80 4.51
CA GLY A 542 -37.36 12.57 4.50
C GLY A 542 -37.69 12.04 3.09
N GLY A 543 -37.03 12.56 2.03
CA GLY A 543 -37.15 12.04 0.68
C GLY A 543 -37.02 13.10 -0.40
N ALA A 544 -36.86 12.65 -1.64
CA ALA A 544 -36.62 13.53 -2.79
C ALA A 544 -37.78 14.50 -3.06
N SER A 545 -39.03 14.02 -2.96
CA SER A 545 -40.21 14.85 -3.23
C SER A 545 -40.44 15.95 -2.20
N SER A 546 -40.15 15.68 -0.93
CA SER A 546 -40.27 16.65 0.17
C SER A 546 -39.10 17.63 0.22
N ALA A 547 -37.99 17.29 -0.41
CA ALA A 547 -36.82 18.17 -0.49
C ALA A 547 -37.01 19.32 -1.48
N ILE A 548 -37.78 19.13 -2.57
CA ILE A 548 -37.97 20.18 -3.58
C ILE A 548 -38.70 21.37 -2.97
N GLY A 549 -38.09 22.56 -3.11
CA GLY A 549 -38.59 23.82 -2.55
C GLY A 549 -38.26 24.05 -1.08
N ALA A 550 -37.77 23.02 -0.38
CA ALA A 550 -37.29 23.15 1.00
C ALA A 550 -36.01 24.00 1.10
N THR A 551 -35.76 24.55 2.26
CA THR A 551 -34.65 25.48 2.51
C THR A 551 -33.72 24.97 3.61
N PHE A 552 -32.43 25.30 3.47
CA PHE A 552 -31.39 25.04 4.46
C PHE A 552 -30.34 26.15 4.47
N ALA A 553 -29.52 26.20 5.51
CA ALA A 553 -28.36 27.09 5.59
C ALA A 553 -27.12 26.30 6.00
N PHE A 554 -25.92 26.79 5.66
CA PHE A 554 -24.67 26.23 6.17
C PHE A 554 -24.34 26.82 7.54
N ASP A 555 -24.05 25.97 8.55
CA ASP A 555 -23.59 26.45 9.84
C ASP A 555 -22.16 27.01 9.70
N GLY A 556 -21.96 28.28 10.06
CA GLY A 556 -20.68 28.98 9.99
C GLY A 556 -20.54 29.96 8.82
N ASP A 557 -21.50 30.07 7.97
CA ASP A 557 -21.54 31.16 6.99
C ASP A 557 -21.99 32.45 7.71
N SER A 558 -21.16 33.48 7.65
CA SER A 558 -21.41 34.78 8.30
C SER A 558 -22.51 35.63 7.62
N ALA A 559 -23.01 35.17 6.49
CA ALA A 559 -24.19 35.67 5.83
C ALA A 559 -25.34 34.68 6.01
N GLU A 560 -26.52 35.13 6.37
CA GLU A 560 -27.77 34.38 6.44
C GLU A 560 -28.25 33.86 5.06
N LEU A 561 -27.33 33.28 4.27
CA LEU A 561 -27.66 32.75 2.96
C LEU A 561 -28.45 31.45 3.14
N THR A 562 -29.75 31.55 2.88
CA THR A 562 -30.63 30.40 2.83
C THR A 562 -30.62 29.81 1.42
N TRP A 563 -30.37 28.52 1.32
CA TRP A 563 -30.33 27.77 0.07
C TRP A 563 -31.63 27.03 -0.14
N ARG A 564 -32.26 27.20 -1.30
CA ARG A 564 -33.50 26.52 -1.69
C ARG A 564 -33.15 25.32 -2.61
N VAL A 565 -33.64 24.15 -2.27
CA VAL A 565 -33.48 22.94 -3.07
C VAL A 565 -34.35 23.01 -4.33
N ILE A 566 -33.73 22.98 -5.52
CA ILE A 566 -34.42 22.97 -6.82
C ILE A 566 -34.43 21.59 -7.48
N GLY A 567 -33.49 20.74 -7.11
CA GLY A 567 -33.37 19.39 -7.68
C GLY A 567 -32.73 18.40 -6.73
N VAL A 568 -32.98 17.13 -7.00
CA VAL A 568 -32.36 15.98 -6.30
C VAL A 568 -31.68 15.12 -7.32
N ALA A 569 -30.35 14.96 -7.19
CA ALA A 569 -29.53 14.13 -8.05
C ALA A 569 -29.33 12.73 -7.44
N ARG A 570 -29.11 11.73 -8.29
CA ARG A 570 -28.74 10.39 -7.84
C ARG A 570 -27.49 10.42 -6.99
N ASP A 571 -27.37 9.48 -6.03
CA ASP A 571 -26.17 9.35 -5.23
C ASP A 571 -24.95 8.93 -6.05
N ARG A 572 -23.84 9.61 -5.84
CA ARG A 572 -22.53 9.11 -6.23
C ARG A 572 -22.10 8.05 -5.22
N ARG A 573 -21.60 6.94 -5.72
CA ARG A 573 -21.23 5.77 -4.93
C ARG A 573 -19.73 5.62 -4.92
N ARG A 574 -19.16 5.45 -3.74
CA ARG A 574 -17.73 5.17 -3.58
C ARG A 574 -17.52 3.91 -2.75
N PRO A 575 -16.52 3.09 -3.08
CA PRO A 575 -16.13 1.99 -2.24
C PRO A 575 -15.49 2.53 -0.95
N SER A 576 -16.00 2.11 0.22
CA SER A 576 -15.43 2.44 1.52
C SER A 576 -14.60 1.29 2.05
N ILE A 577 -13.32 1.55 2.38
CA ILE A 577 -12.38 0.57 2.93
C ILE A 577 -12.75 0.30 4.40
N GLY A 578 -12.55 -0.94 4.90
CA GLY A 578 -12.79 -1.30 6.30
C GLY A 578 -14.15 -1.90 6.60
N GLY A 579 -14.81 -2.48 5.61
CA GLY A 579 -16.05 -3.26 5.79
C GLY A 579 -17.33 -2.44 5.84
N ARG A 580 -17.27 -1.13 5.58
CA ARG A 580 -18.45 -0.25 5.52
C ARG A 580 -19.26 -0.42 4.23
N GLY A 581 -18.75 -1.14 3.24
CA GLY A 581 -19.46 -1.39 1.97
C GLY A 581 -19.43 -0.19 1.02
N ILE A 582 -20.50 -0.02 0.23
CA ILE A 582 -20.64 1.12 -0.68
C ILE A 582 -21.15 2.31 0.13
N GLU A 583 -20.35 3.36 0.17
CA GLU A 583 -20.71 4.61 0.81
C GLU A 583 -21.46 5.49 -0.19
N ARG A 584 -22.67 5.91 0.21
CA ARG A 584 -23.44 6.92 -0.50
C ARG A 584 -23.02 8.27 0.09
N GLN A 585 -22.16 8.99 -0.61
CA GLN A 585 -21.73 10.30 -0.16
C GLN A 585 -22.86 11.31 -0.32
N ARG A 586 -23.09 12.08 0.72
CA ARG A 586 -24.08 13.15 0.74
C ARG A 586 -23.50 14.39 0.05
N TYR A 587 -24.01 14.72 -1.11
CA TYR A 587 -23.56 15.90 -1.85
C TYR A 587 -24.59 17.03 -1.78
N VAL A 588 -24.07 18.26 -1.69
CA VAL A 588 -24.78 19.49 -1.98
C VAL A 588 -24.08 20.18 -3.15
N TYR A 589 -24.77 20.40 -4.21
CA TYR A 589 -24.28 21.12 -5.37
C TYR A 589 -24.83 22.54 -5.36
N VAL A 590 -23.96 23.52 -5.50
CA VAL A 590 -24.31 24.95 -5.56
C VAL A 590 -23.78 25.54 -6.86
N PRO A 591 -24.38 26.60 -7.40
CA PRO A 591 -23.85 27.27 -8.59
C PRO A 591 -22.44 27.80 -8.34
N ILE A 592 -21.52 27.61 -9.31
CA ILE A 592 -20.19 28.16 -9.26
C ILE A 592 -20.25 29.67 -9.49
N THR A 593 -19.68 30.43 -8.57
CA THR A 593 -19.60 31.88 -8.62
C THR A 593 -18.15 32.36 -8.47
N ALA A 594 -17.82 33.57 -8.91
CA ALA A 594 -16.46 34.14 -8.88
C ALA A 594 -15.80 34.14 -7.50
N ALA A 595 -16.59 34.14 -6.43
CA ALA A 595 -16.08 34.11 -5.05
C ALA A 595 -15.38 32.81 -4.67
N LEU A 596 -15.51 31.76 -5.48
CA LEU A 596 -14.92 30.43 -5.25
C LEU A 596 -13.57 30.30 -5.99
N ALA A 597 -12.66 31.24 -5.74
CA ALA A 597 -11.32 31.27 -6.32
C ALA A 597 -10.43 30.16 -5.72
N GLY A 598 -10.11 29.16 -6.53
CA GLY A 598 -9.25 28.04 -6.17
C GLY A 598 -8.88 27.22 -7.41
N GLU A 599 -8.50 25.98 -7.20
CA GLU A 599 -8.34 25.00 -8.29
C GLU A 599 -9.71 24.69 -8.88
N VAL A 600 -9.88 24.87 -10.18
CA VAL A 600 -11.08 24.53 -10.91
C VAL A 600 -10.83 23.22 -11.64
N GLN A 601 -11.74 22.26 -11.48
CA GLN A 601 -11.76 21.03 -12.24
C GLN A 601 -12.69 21.24 -13.43
N LEU A 602 -12.13 21.23 -14.62
CA LEU A 602 -12.89 21.23 -15.86
C LEU A 602 -13.19 19.79 -16.26
N LEU A 603 -14.44 19.51 -16.56
CA LEU A 603 -14.94 18.21 -16.93
C LEU A 603 -15.40 18.27 -18.38
N ALA A 604 -14.86 17.39 -19.21
CA ALA A 604 -15.25 17.30 -20.60
C ALA A 604 -15.78 15.87 -20.86
N ARG A 605 -17.03 15.75 -21.29
CA ARG A 605 -17.57 14.50 -21.79
C ARG A 605 -17.05 14.29 -23.20
N VAL A 606 -16.34 13.17 -23.40
CA VAL A 606 -15.67 12.85 -24.66
C VAL A 606 -16.34 11.65 -25.33
N ASP A 607 -16.30 11.63 -26.65
CA ASP A 607 -16.65 10.42 -27.39
C ASP A 607 -15.59 9.34 -27.12
N ARG A 608 -16.03 8.10 -26.96
CA ARG A 608 -15.17 6.96 -26.64
C ARG A 608 -14.15 6.60 -27.73
N ALA A 609 -14.25 7.19 -28.91
CA ALA A 609 -13.41 6.82 -30.04
C ALA A 609 -11.93 7.16 -29.85
N ASP A 610 -11.59 8.32 -29.26
CA ASP A 610 -10.21 8.73 -28.98
C ASP A 610 -10.10 9.75 -27.85
N PRO A 611 -10.20 9.31 -26.59
CA PRO A 611 -10.18 10.22 -25.46
C PRO A 611 -8.82 10.90 -25.23
N LEU A 612 -7.69 10.28 -25.66
CA LEU A 612 -6.35 10.84 -25.45
C LEU A 612 -6.05 12.01 -26.39
N SER A 613 -6.47 11.91 -27.66
CA SER A 613 -6.32 13.03 -28.60
C SER A 613 -7.21 14.21 -28.21
N THR A 614 -8.45 13.95 -27.78
CA THR A 614 -9.36 14.98 -27.27
C THR A 614 -8.81 15.64 -26.02
N ALA A 615 -8.22 14.89 -25.09
CA ALA A 615 -7.58 15.46 -23.91
C ALA A 615 -6.37 16.34 -24.27
N SER A 616 -5.55 15.91 -25.24
CA SER A 616 -4.40 16.70 -25.73
C SER A 616 -4.84 17.99 -26.41
N ALA A 617 -5.88 17.93 -27.25
CA ALA A 617 -6.48 19.09 -27.91
C ALA A 617 -7.09 20.07 -26.89
N SER A 618 -7.73 19.55 -25.85
CA SER A 618 -8.28 20.34 -24.75
C SER A 618 -7.20 21.12 -24.00
N MET A 619 -6.06 20.46 -23.71
CA MET A 619 -4.91 21.11 -23.08
C MET A 619 -4.32 22.24 -23.95
N ALA A 620 -4.19 21.99 -25.26
CA ALA A 620 -3.70 22.99 -26.19
C ALA A 620 -4.65 24.20 -26.23
N ALA A 621 -5.96 23.96 -26.35
CA ALA A 621 -6.97 25.01 -26.39
C ALA A 621 -6.99 25.90 -25.12
N LEU A 622 -6.74 25.28 -23.96
CA LEU A 622 -6.68 26.04 -22.68
C LEU A 622 -5.37 26.82 -22.52
N ARG A 623 -4.24 26.28 -23.00
CA ARG A 623 -2.94 27.02 -22.99
C ARG A 623 -2.95 28.21 -23.92
N ASP A 624 -3.63 28.10 -25.07
CA ASP A 624 -3.81 29.23 -25.99
C ASP A 624 -4.68 30.35 -25.41
N LEU A 625 -5.57 29.99 -24.46
CA LEU A 625 -6.43 30.96 -23.80
C LEU A 625 -5.66 31.81 -22.79
N ASP A 626 -4.81 31.18 -21.98
CA ASP A 626 -4.02 31.83 -20.97
C ASP A 626 -2.70 31.06 -20.70
N PRO A 627 -1.54 31.64 -21.03
CA PRO A 627 -0.25 31.02 -20.80
C PRO A 627 0.13 30.91 -19.30
N ASP A 628 -0.52 31.67 -18.42
CA ASP A 628 -0.28 31.63 -16.97
C ASP A 628 -1.10 30.52 -16.25
N VAL A 629 -1.93 29.82 -16.99
CA VAL A 629 -2.69 28.68 -16.45
C VAL A 629 -1.83 27.44 -16.35
N VAL A 630 -1.74 26.89 -15.16
CA VAL A 630 -1.15 25.57 -14.93
C VAL A 630 -2.22 24.49 -15.11
N LEU A 631 -2.02 23.66 -16.12
CA LEU A 631 -2.86 22.50 -16.38
C LEU A 631 -2.15 21.24 -15.88
N ARG A 632 -2.83 20.46 -15.05
CA ARG A 632 -2.35 19.10 -14.69
C ARG A 632 -2.63 18.15 -15.85
N THR A 633 -1.88 17.05 -15.89
CA THR A 633 -2.09 15.98 -16.88
C THR A 633 -3.55 15.56 -16.87
N PRO A 634 -4.24 15.55 -18.02
CA PRO A 634 -5.64 15.12 -18.11
C PRO A 634 -5.77 13.68 -17.69
N ARG A 635 -6.86 13.36 -17.00
CA ARG A 635 -7.14 12.01 -16.55
C ARG A 635 -8.58 11.64 -16.85
N MET A 636 -8.81 10.39 -17.22
CA MET A 636 -10.16 9.88 -17.26
C MET A 636 -10.71 9.80 -15.83
N MET A 637 -11.96 10.21 -15.64
CA MET A 637 -12.60 10.16 -14.33
C MET A 637 -12.70 8.72 -13.81
N GLY A 638 -12.83 7.75 -14.71
CA GLY A 638 -12.76 6.32 -14.39
C GLY A 638 -11.39 5.89 -13.87
N ASP A 639 -10.27 6.50 -14.32
CA ASP A 639 -8.95 6.25 -13.75
C ASP A 639 -8.81 6.85 -12.36
N VAL A 640 -9.36 8.05 -12.15
CA VAL A 640 -9.38 8.70 -10.84
C VAL A 640 -10.13 7.84 -9.82
N GLU A 641 -11.29 7.29 -10.19
CA GLU A 641 -12.02 6.35 -9.31
C GLU A 641 -11.25 5.05 -9.06
N ARG A 642 -10.56 4.51 -10.07
CA ARG A 642 -9.71 3.30 -9.93
C ARG A 642 -8.50 3.53 -9.01
N ASP A 643 -7.96 4.74 -8.98
CA ASP A 643 -6.83 5.08 -8.11
C ASP A 643 -7.22 5.11 -6.63
N LEU A 644 -8.50 5.30 -6.29
CA LEU A 644 -8.98 5.13 -4.92
C LEU A 644 -8.75 3.70 -4.39
N ALA A 645 -8.73 2.71 -5.30
CA ALA A 645 -8.39 1.33 -5.00
C ALA A 645 -6.87 1.03 -5.08
N GLY A 646 -6.04 2.04 -5.38
CA GLY A 646 -4.60 1.89 -5.63
C GLY A 646 -3.86 1.19 -4.49
N ASN A 647 -4.14 1.54 -3.25
CA ASN A 647 -3.55 0.90 -2.08
C ASN A 647 -3.93 -0.59 -1.99
N VAL A 648 -5.20 -0.92 -2.23
CA VAL A 648 -5.66 -2.33 -2.23
C VAL A 648 -5.03 -3.11 -3.37
N ARG A 649 -4.92 -2.49 -4.56
CA ARG A 649 -4.21 -3.06 -5.73
C ARG A 649 -2.74 -3.36 -5.40
N PHE A 650 -2.04 -2.43 -4.77
CA PHE A 650 -0.65 -2.63 -4.36
C PHE A 650 -0.51 -3.83 -3.43
N PHE A 651 -1.29 -3.89 -2.34
CA PHE A 651 -1.23 -5.02 -1.41
C PHE A 651 -1.68 -6.33 -2.04
N ALA A 652 -2.68 -6.32 -2.92
CA ALA A 652 -3.08 -7.48 -3.69
C ALA A 652 -1.94 -8.00 -4.58
N SER A 653 -1.19 -7.12 -5.25
CA SER A 653 -0.03 -7.50 -6.08
C SER A 653 1.10 -8.08 -5.24
N VAL A 654 1.41 -7.48 -4.09
CA VAL A 654 2.43 -7.96 -3.15
C VAL A 654 2.06 -9.36 -2.63
N PHE A 655 0.85 -9.55 -2.12
CA PHE A 655 0.41 -10.86 -1.63
C PHE A 655 0.32 -11.90 -2.74
N THR A 656 -0.03 -11.50 -3.96
CA THR A 656 -0.02 -12.40 -5.12
C THR A 656 1.40 -12.85 -5.45
N ALA A 657 2.38 -11.95 -5.43
CA ALA A 657 3.78 -12.30 -5.61
C ALA A 657 4.30 -13.25 -4.53
N PHE A 658 4.00 -12.97 -3.26
CA PHE A 658 4.33 -13.88 -2.14
C PHE A 658 3.63 -15.23 -2.30
N GLY A 659 2.37 -15.26 -2.67
CA GLY A 659 1.59 -16.47 -2.93
C GLY A 659 2.17 -17.30 -4.07
N ALA A 660 2.56 -16.66 -5.17
CA ALA A 660 3.19 -17.33 -6.32
C ALA A 660 4.56 -17.94 -5.96
N VAL A 661 5.40 -17.19 -5.23
CA VAL A 661 6.69 -17.69 -4.73
C VAL A 661 6.46 -18.86 -3.77
N ALA A 662 5.55 -18.75 -2.82
CA ALA A 662 5.22 -19.79 -1.87
C ALA A 662 4.69 -21.06 -2.56
N LEU A 663 3.83 -20.91 -3.58
CA LEU A 663 3.29 -22.00 -4.38
C LEU A 663 4.41 -22.72 -5.16
N GLY A 664 5.28 -21.95 -5.81
CA GLY A 664 6.44 -22.48 -6.53
C GLY A 664 7.40 -23.23 -5.60
N LEU A 665 7.69 -22.66 -4.43
CA LEU A 665 8.53 -23.30 -3.43
C LEU A 665 7.88 -24.58 -2.87
N ALA A 666 6.58 -24.56 -2.59
CA ALA A 666 5.84 -25.75 -2.12
C ALA A 666 5.83 -26.85 -3.20
N ALA A 667 5.61 -26.49 -4.46
CA ALA A 667 5.67 -27.42 -5.59
C ALA A 667 7.05 -28.09 -5.71
N LEU A 668 8.13 -27.30 -5.62
CA LEU A 668 9.51 -27.79 -5.62
C LEU A 668 9.79 -28.71 -4.44
N GLY A 669 9.28 -28.40 -3.25
CA GLY A 669 9.43 -29.23 -2.06
C GLY A 669 8.73 -30.58 -2.20
N ILE A 670 7.49 -30.59 -2.64
CA ILE A 670 6.71 -31.81 -2.90
C ILE A 670 7.40 -32.66 -3.97
N TRP A 671 7.78 -32.03 -5.10
CA TRP A 671 8.51 -32.72 -6.18
C TRP A 671 9.81 -33.36 -5.68
N GLY A 672 10.59 -32.65 -4.87
CA GLY A 672 11.85 -33.14 -4.29
C GLY A 672 11.64 -34.35 -3.38
N VAL A 673 10.65 -34.32 -2.50
CA VAL A 673 10.32 -35.40 -1.57
C VAL A 673 9.81 -36.62 -2.35
N VAL A 674 8.94 -36.45 -3.35
CA VAL A 674 8.41 -37.56 -4.18
C VAL A 674 9.52 -38.18 -5.00
N SER A 675 10.35 -37.39 -5.68
CA SER A 675 11.47 -37.86 -6.49
C SER A 675 12.46 -38.67 -5.68
N TYR A 676 12.76 -38.22 -4.45
CA TYR A 676 13.63 -38.95 -3.53
C TYR A 676 12.99 -40.28 -3.07
N THR A 677 11.72 -40.27 -2.69
CA THR A 677 10.99 -41.44 -2.24
C THR A 677 10.93 -42.50 -3.31
N VAL A 678 10.69 -42.11 -4.56
CA VAL A 678 10.70 -42.97 -5.74
C VAL A 678 12.08 -43.60 -5.96
N SER A 679 13.15 -42.76 -5.97
CA SER A 679 14.51 -43.25 -6.18
C SER A 679 14.92 -44.30 -5.13
N ARG A 680 14.47 -44.17 -3.90
CA ARG A 680 14.78 -45.12 -2.80
C ARG A 680 14.00 -46.42 -2.89
N ARG A 681 12.77 -46.36 -3.43
CA ARG A 681 11.90 -47.53 -3.63
C ARG A 681 12.02 -48.15 -5.03
N THR A 682 13.00 -47.73 -5.83
CA THR A 682 13.15 -48.16 -7.23
C THR A 682 13.20 -49.68 -7.34
N ARG A 683 13.96 -50.36 -6.46
CA ARG A 683 14.06 -51.85 -6.44
C ARG A 683 12.73 -52.50 -6.02
N GLU A 684 12.04 -51.94 -5.01
CA GLU A 684 10.74 -52.42 -4.56
C GLU A 684 9.68 -52.23 -5.65
N ILE A 685 9.69 -51.09 -6.31
CA ILE A 685 8.80 -50.74 -7.43
C ILE A 685 9.11 -51.72 -8.61
N GLY A 686 10.38 -51.90 -8.95
CA GLY A 686 10.80 -52.82 -10.00
C GLY A 686 10.36 -54.26 -9.73
N LEU A 687 10.50 -54.75 -8.49
CA LEU A 687 10.04 -56.06 -8.09
C LEU A 687 8.50 -56.21 -8.20
N ARG A 688 7.75 -55.18 -7.79
CA ARG A 688 6.28 -55.17 -7.92
C ARG A 688 5.82 -55.19 -9.37
N ILE A 689 6.50 -54.42 -10.24
CA ILE A 689 6.21 -54.40 -11.67
C ILE A 689 6.56 -55.78 -12.30
N ALA A 690 7.69 -56.40 -11.91
CA ALA A 690 8.06 -57.73 -12.36
C ALA A 690 7.03 -58.80 -11.89
N LEU A 691 6.37 -58.59 -10.75
CA LEU A 691 5.29 -59.45 -10.22
C LEU A 691 3.91 -59.12 -10.79
N GLY A 692 3.81 -58.22 -11.82
CA GLY A 692 2.58 -57.93 -12.53
C GLY A 692 1.80 -56.69 -12.02
N ALA A 693 2.37 -55.83 -11.16
CA ALA A 693 1.70 -54.59 -10.75
C ALA A 693 1.63 -53.61 -11.93
N THR A 694 0.45 -53.05 -12.17
CA THR A 694 0.27 -52.04 -13.22
C THR A 694 0.93 -50.71 -12.86
N PRO A 695 1.50 -50.00 -13.85
CA PRO A 695 2.12 -48.66 -13.64
C PRO A 695 1.19 -47.71 -12.93
N THR A 696 -0.09 -47.74 -13.24
CA THR A 696 -1.13 -46.90 -12.62
C THR A 696 -1.32 -47.14 -11.13
N ARG A 697 -1.19 -48.42 -10.68
CA ARG A 697 -1.28 -48.79 -9.27
C ARG A 697 -0.09 -48.25 -8.48
N VAL A 698 1.11 -48.35 -9.04
CA VAL A 698 2.34 -47.82 -8.43
C VAL A 698 2.26 -46.26 -8.30
N VAL A 699 1.82 -45.57 -9.36
CA VAL A 699 1.61 -44.12 -9.32
C VAL A 699 0.61 -43.72 -8.25
N ARG A 700 -0.51 -44.44 -8.16
CA ARG A 700 -1.56 -44.16 -7.16
C ARG A 700 -1.05 -44.37 -5.73
N GLU A 701 -0.32 -45.42 -5.45
CA GLU A 701 0.23 -45.71 -4.10
C GLU A 701 1.21 -44.60 -3.68
N VAL A 702 2.13 -44.19 -4.55
CA VAL A 702 3.06 -43.08 -4.27
C VAL A 702 2.31 -41.75 -4.07
N ALA A 703 1.29 -41.46 -4.87
CA ALA A 703 0.49 -40.27 -4.75
C ALA A 703 -0.30 -40.21 -3.42
N VAL A 704 -0.92 -41.33 -3.01
CA VAL A 704 -1.70 -41.42 -1.75
C VAL A 704 -0.82 -41.20 -0.52
N ASP A 705 0.40 -41.74 -0.50
CA ASP A 705 1.34 -41.55 0.61
C ASP A 705 1.71 -40.05 0.80
N MET A 706 1.72 -39.27 -0.28
CA MET A 706 2.00 -37.81 -0.25
C MET A 706 0.75 -36.97 -0.02
N LEU A 707 -0.42 -37.43 -0.41
CA LEU A 707 -1.68 -36.72 -0.20
C LEU A 707 -2.05 -36.58 1.28
N ARG A 708 -1.73 -37.54 2.14
CA ARG A 708 -2.04 -37.47 3.57
C ARG A 708 -1.46 -36.21 4.27
N PRO A 709 -0.14 -35.93 4.22
CA PRO A 709 0.38 -34.71 4.82
C PRO A 709 -0.11 -33.43 4.11
N ALA A 710 -0.36 -33.50 2.80
CA ALA A 710 -0.89 -32.37 2.05
C ALA A 710 -2.34 -32.03 2.45
N THR A 711 -3.22 -33.03 2.68
CA THR A 711 -4.60 -32.79 3.12
C THR A 711 -4.66 -32.19 4.53
N ILE A 712 -3.79 -32.64 5.44
CA ILE A 712 -3.64 -32.03 6.77
C ILE A 712 -3.19 -30.57 6.60
N GLY A 713 -2.19 -30.33 5.75
CA GLY A 713 -1.72 -28.99 5.43
C GLY A 713 -2.81 -28.09 4.84
N LEU A 714 -3.63 -28.61 3.92
CA LEU A 714 -4.78 -27.90 3.36
C LEU A 714 -5.82 -27.53 4.42
N ALA A 715 -6.15 -28.45 5.32
CA ALA A 715 -7.09 -28.19 6.41
C ALA A 715 -6.57 -27.10 7.37
N CYS A 716 -5.32 -27.23 7.85
CA CYS A 716 -4.68 -26.22 8.69
C CYS A 716 -4.52 -24.89 7.96
N GLY A 717 -4.16 -24.92 6.68
CA GLY A 717 -4.01 -23.73 5.84
C GLY A 717 -5.33 -23.02 5.59
N SER A 718 -6.46 -23.74 5.46
CA SER A 718 -7.80 -23.13 5.37
C SER A 718 -8.15 -22.37 6.64
N LEU A 719 -7.90 -22.95 7.82
CA LEU A 719 -8.12 -22.26 9.10
C LEU A 719 -7.21 -21.03 9.26
N GLY A 720 -5.94 -21.19 8.89
CA GLY A 720 -4.99 -20.06 8.86
C GLY A 720 -5.37 -18.98 7.84
N GLY A 721 -5.93 -19.35 6.69
CA GLY A 721 -6.46 -18.44 5.68
C GLY A 721 -7.64 -17.60 6.20
N ILE A 722 -8.55 -18.23 6.96
CA ILE A 722 -9.64 -17.52 7.63
C ILE A 722 -9.09 -16.53 8.68
N ALA A 723 -8.05 -16.93 9.43
CA ALA A 723 -7.39 -16.05 10.39
C ALA A 723 -6.72 -14.86 9.67
N MET A 724 -6.05 -15.10 8.54
CA MET A 724 -5.50 -14.05 7.68
C MET A 724 -6.59 -13.10 7.16
N GLY A 725 -7.73 -13.63 6.69
CA GLY A 725 -8.88 -12.82 6.27
C GLY A 725 -9.44 -11.94 7.41
N ARG A 726 -9.45 -12.45 8.65
CA ARG A 726 -9.83 -11.64 9.83
C ARG A 726 -8.82 -10.53 10.11
N LEU A 727 -7.54 -10.82 9.97
CA LEU A 727 -6.46 -9.83 10.12
C LEU A 727 -6.55 -8.73 9.05
N LEU A 728 -6.87 -9.09 7.82
CA LEU A 728 -7.01 -8.17 6.69
C LEU A 728 -8.37 -7.45 6.63
N ARG A 729 -9.30 -7.72 7.57
CA ARG A 729 -10.68 -7.17 7.53
C ARG A 729 -10.72 -5.65 7.34
N GLY A 730 -9.76 -4.91 7.90
CA GLY A 730 -9.66 -3.45 7.76
C GLY A 730 -9.30 -2.96 6.35
N VAL A 731 -8.88 -3.86 5.45
CA VAL A 731 -8.48 -3.54 4.07
C VAL A 731 -9.42 -4.20 3.05
N LEU A 732 -10.21 -5.20 3.47
CA LEU A 732 -11.14 -5.91 2.59
C LEU A 732 -12.40 -5.06 2.33
N PHE A 733 -12.83 -5.04 1.07
CA PHE A 733 -14.06 -4.40 0.62
C PHE A 733 -15.02 -5.45 0.07
N ALA A 734 -16.26 -5.47 0.55
CA ALA A 734 -17.35 -6.36 0.11
C ALA A 734 -17.03 -7.87 0.13
N VAL A 735 -15.93 -8.27 0.77
CA VAL A 735 -15.48 -9.67 0.86
C VAL A 735 -15.38 -10.08 2.32
N GLY A 736 -16.03 -11.18 2.68
CA GLY A 736 -15.96 -11.73 4.02
C GLY A 736 -14.60 -12.37 4.30
N ALA A 737 -14.15 -12.35 5.57
CA ALA A 737 -12.89 -12.99 5.99
C ALA A 737 -12.84 -14.50 5.72
N ALA A 738 -14.00 -15.17 5.64
CA ALA A 738 -14.15 -16.59 5.34
C ALA A 738 -14.89 -16.81 4.01
N ASP A 739 -14.54 -16.02 2.97
CA ASP A 739 -15.17 -16.08 1.67
C ASP A 739 -15.06 -17.49 1.05
N PRO A 740 -16.19 -18.21 0.82
CA PRO A 740 -16.14 -19.61 0.36
C PRO A 740 -15.55 -19.75 -1.04
N ALA A 741 -15.81 -18.76 -1.92
CA ALA A 741 -15.31 -18.84 -3.29
C ALA A 741 -13.79 -18.69 -3.36
N SER A 742 -13.21 -17.78 -2.57
CA SER A 742 -11.75 -17.65 -2.44
C SER A 742 -11.13 -18.92 -1.87
N LEU A 743 -11.73 -19.49 -0.82
CA LEU A 743 -11.21 -20.74 -0.21
C LEU A 743 -11.27 -21.92 -1.18
N VAL A 744 -12.39 -22.11 -1.88
CA VAL A 744 -12.53 -23.19 -2.89
C VAL A 744 -11.52 -23.01 -4.02
N PHE A 745 -11.38 -21.79 -4.54
CA PHE A 745 -10.39 -21.50 -5.58
C PHE A 745 -8.96 -21.85 -5.14
N VAL A 746 -8.57 -21.45 -3.94
CA VAL A 746 -7.23 -21.75 -3.40
C VAL A 746 -7.01 -23.24 -3.20
N VAL A 747 -8.01 -23.96 -2.68
CA VAL A 747 -7.95 -25.43 -2.52
C VAL A 747 -7.79 -26.11 -3.88
N LEU A 748 -8.51 -25.69 -4.89
CA LEU A 748 -8.41 -26.26 -6.25
C LEU A 748 -7.04 -25.99 -6.88
N VAL A 749 -6.55 -24.74 -6.81
CA VAL A 749 -5.23 -24.37 -7.34
C VAL A 749 -4.14 -25.14 -6.64
N PHE A 750 -4.16 -25.16 -5.31
CA PHE A 750 -3.13 -25.84 -4.54
C PHE A 750 -3.21 -27.36 -4.69
N GLY A 751 -4.42 -27.91 -4.68
CA GLY A 751 -4.66 -29.34 -4.94
C GLY A 751 -4.15 -29.76 -6.32
N GLY A 752 -4.43 -28.98 -7.35
CA GLY A 752 -3.94 -29.20 -8.72
C GLY A 752 -2.40 -29.20 -8.80
N VAL A 753 -1.76 -28.17 -8.21
CA VAL A 753 -0.29 -28.07 -8.17
C VAL A 753 0.34 -29.24 -7.39
N THR A 754 -0.25 -29.61 -6.26
CA THR A 754 0.22 -30.76 -5.45
C THR A 754 0.14 -32.07 -6.24
N LEU A 755 -0.98 -32.30 -6.91
CA LEU A 755 -1.17 -33.48 -7.77
C LEU A 755 -0.17 -33.52 -8.92
N LEU A 756 0.03 -32.40 -9.63
CA LEU A 756 0.98 -32.29 -10.73
C LEU A 756 2.42 -32.54 -10.25
N SER A 757 2.81 -31.91 -9.13
CA SER A 757 4.15 -32.08 -8.56
C SER A 757 4.46 -33.48 -8.09
N ALA A 758 3.44 -34.22 -7.65
CA ALA A 758 3.56 -35.64 -7.26
C ALA A 758 3.51 -36.58 -8.47
N TRP A 759 2.68 -36.28 -9.46
CA TRP A 759 2.45 -37.14 -10.63
C TRP A 759 3.65 -37.28 -11.55
N LEU A 760 4.37 -36.18 -11.83
CA LEU A 760 5.53 -36.18 -12.72
C LEU A 760 6.65 -37.15 -12.29
N PRO A 761 7.13 -37.17 -11.04
CA PRO A 761 8.12 -38.12 -10.58
C PRO A 761 7.56 -39.56 -10.51
N ALA A 762 6.31 -39.70 -10.08
CA ALA A 762 5.67 -41.01 -10.00
C ALA A 762 5.51 -41.68 -11.39
N ARG A 763 5.19 -40.90 -12.42
CA ARG A 763 5.13 -41.39 -13.80
C ARG A 763 6.50 -41.81 -14.33
N ARG A 764 7.59 -41.12 -13.96
CA ARG A 764 8.95 -41.54 -14.29
C ARG A 764 9.31 -42.89 -13.64
N ALA A 765 8.90 -43.08 -12.38
CA ALA A 765 9.08 -44.34 -11.67
C ALA A 765 8.40 -45.55 -12.36
N ALA A 766 7.18 -45.33 -12.83
CA ALA A 766 6.39 -46.36 -13.50
C ALA A 766 6.95 -46.80 -14.89
N ARG A 767 7.93 -46.07 -15.44
CA ARG A 767 8.59 -46.36 -16.72
C ARG A 767 10.00 -46.95 -16.56
N ILE A 768 10.42 -47.29 -15.33
CA ILE A 768 11.72 -47.87 -15.07
C ILE A 768 11.71 -49.34 -15.55
N ASP A 769 12.75 -49.71 -16.33
CA ASP A 769 12.95 -51.10 -16.75
C ASP A 769 13.22 -52.01 -15.53
N PRO A 770 12.40 -53.03 -15.29
CA PRO A 770 12.57 -53.93 -14.15
C PRO A 770 13.94 -54.59 -14.11
N LEU A 771 14.54 -54.93 -15.29
CA LEU A 771 15.85 -55.55 -15.37
C LEU A 771 16.98 -54.57 -14.97
N ALA A 772 16.86 -53.28 -15.35
CA ALA A 772 17.81 -52.27 -14.95
C ALA A 772 17.72 -51.97 -13.44
N ALA A 773 16.49 -51.99 -12.88
CA ALA A 773 16.25 -51.77 -11.44
C ALA A 773 16.84 -52.88 -10.55
N LEU A 774 16.89 -54.12 -11.03
CA LEU A 774 17.49 -55.28 -10.31
C LEU A 774 19.01 -55.34 -10.42
N ARG A 775 19.62 -54.72 -11.49
CA ARG A 775 21.08 -54.71 -11.70
C ARG A 775 21.79 -53.54 -11.01
N SER A 776 21.07 -52.51 -10.59
CA SER A 776 21.62 -51.29 -9.96
C SER A 776 21.80 -51.41 -8.43
N GLY A 777 21.86 -52.61 -7.88
CA GLY A 777 22.05 -52.84 -6.44
C GLY A 777 23.39 -53.45 -6.12
#